data_b5a587edb0b5746573642051d6e995ec
#
_entry.id   b5a587edb0b5746573642051d6e995ec
#
_cell.length_a   1.000
_cell.length_b   1.000
_cell.length_c   1.000
_cell.angle_alpha   90.00
_cell.angle_beta   90.00
_cell.angle_gamma   90.00
#
_symmetry.space_group_name_H-M   'P 1'
#
loop_
_entity.id
_entity.type
_entity.pdbx_description
1 polymer ?
#
loop_
_entity_poly.entity_id
_entity_poly.type
_entity_poly.pdbx_seq_one_letter_code
_entity_poly.pdbx_strand_id
1 'polypeptide(L)'
;MTQPLPWEKNAAVPVPPAPEPVPLDAYTAPAAPEPELVPLDIYDAPAPAPKPAKPLVDIDSLNPAQREAVLTTEGPLLVLAGAGSGKTRVLTFRIAHMLGDLGVKPWQVLAITFTNKAAAEMRERLAALIPSGTRGMWVCTFHAMCVRMLREDADLLGYTGQFTIYDDDDSKRMVRDIMQALGIEQKQFPINMIRSKISSAKNAMIGPEDMLKSADSPNDKKAAQVYLELERRLRAANAMDFDDLLVRALELLRTRPEVLDKYQERFRYISVDEYQDTNHVQYEIANLLAAKYQNLMVVGDDDQSIYSWRGADITNILDFEKDFKNCKTVKLEQNYRSTGHILSAANAVVRHNSQRKDKRLFTAEGDGEKIQAFQASDERDEGRWIAGEIEKLHSKGTSYDDIAVFYRTNAQSRILEDMFLRAGVPYKIVGGTRFFDRAEIRDVMAYLKMIVNPADEMSVKRVINTPRRGIGSTSIQKIERLARDNRCSFFQACEIATAETGMFSAKVRNGLSSFVALVREGRRMDGELKDVVEMIVDKTGLLQAFRAEGTMESESRAENIQEFLGVAAEFEETHEDIEGTLESLEELRAAGVADVPVSAEPEPVVVSAPAPEPGPSAPASSFEALVGARDAAGSNPLDSLAAPAFSPQDALAAAIAGNAYAVPTELPAGAVHADEIERTYGPLTCKALPALMEWLALRSDLDSLAGETHAITMMTIHSAKGLEFPAVFVAGMEEGIFPHVHDFGGSDDPGKLEEERRLAYVAITRARKRLFLTYAATRRTYGSTSANPRSRFLNEIPFEDIEFSGIGSAGFEGTGWEKRGDRHGTFGSGMGSDMYGGKVFGSHTRSTGGSGSRGGSSFDDFFGGSTYGTERHRGVSPDAGRVASTFGSGAPRAKKPSSKVSPTVERKVDRASASQDFAAGDTVSHKTFGTGTVISVAGDMIEVQFEKTGQTKKLMKGFAPIVKLS
;
A
#
# COMPACT_ATOMS: atom_id res chain seq x y z
N MET A 1 19.01 -61.84 -19.05
CA MET A 1 19.14 -61.32 -20.45
C MET A 1 18.42 -60.01 -20.44
N THR A 2 19.09 -58.97 -20.08
CA THR A 2 18.60 -57.58 -20.05
C THR A 2 19.42 -56.78 -21.07
N GLN A 3 18.74 -56.21 -22.04
CA GLN A 3 19.37 -55.36 -23.06
C GLN A 3 19.79 -54.01 -22.41
N PRO A 4 20.99 -53.44 -22.75
CA PRO A 4 21.39 -52.14 -22.28
C PRO A 4 20.77 -51.00 -23.10
N LEU A 5 20.56 -49.85 -22.44
CA LEU A 5 19.99 -48.61 -22.95
C LEU A 5 20.92 -47.85 -23.91
N PRO A 6 20.41 -46.96 -24.81
CA PRO A 6 21.12 -46.49 -26.02
C PRO A 6 22.19 -45.40 -25.85
N TRP A 7 22.63 -45.00 -24.68
CA TRP A 7 23.52 -43.85 -24.48
C TRP A 7 24.99 -44.17 -24.16
N GLU A 8 25.39 -45.45 -24.17
CA GLU A 8 26.82 -45.88 -23.90
C GLU A 8 27.72 -46.01 -25.14
N LYS A 9 27.51 -45.18 -26.17
CA LYS A 9 28.43 -45.09 -27.30
C LYS A 9 28.80 -43.66 -27.62
N ASN A 10 29.70 -43.06 -26.84
CA ASN A 10 30.52 -41.96 -27.35
C ASN A 10 31.97 -42.28 -27.19
N ALA A 11 32.58 -42.58 -28.35
CA ALA A 11 33.98 -42.82 -28.53
C ALA A 11 34.78 -41.54 -28.24
N ALA A 12 35.91 -41.70 -27.54
CA ALA A 12 36.88 -40.67 -27.26
C ALA A 12 37.40 -39.99 -28.53
N VAL A 13 37.33 -38.64 -28.53
CA VAL A 13 38.04 -37.80 -29.51
C VAL A 13 39.49 -37.75 -29.13
N PRO A 14 40.47 -38.02 -30.04
CA PRO A 14 41.88 -37.94 -29.71
C PRO A 14 42.35 -36.49 -29.57
N VAL A 15 43.01 -36.20 -28.45
CA VAL A 15 43.72 -34.95 -28.19
C VAL A 15 44.96 -34.87 -29.11
N PRO A 16 45.17 -33.74 -29.82
CA PRO A 16 46.40 -33.55 -30.58
C PRO A 16 47.60 -33.37 -29.65
N PRO A 17 48.82 -33.87 -30.06
CA PRO A 17 50.00 -33.74 -29.24
C PRO A 17 50.50 -32.30 -29.10
N ALA A 18 51.02 -31.99 -27.92
CA ALA A 18 51.59 -30.68 -27.59
C ALA A 18 52.82 -30.38 -28.52
N PRO A 19 52.96 -29.09 -28.94
CA PRO A 19 54.12 -28.72 -29.73
C PRO A 19 55.43 -28.80 -28.88
N GLU A 20 56.51 -29.28 -29.49
CA GLU A 20 57.85 -29.37 -28.91
C GLU A 20 58.45 -27.97 -28.65
N PRO A 21 59.23 -27.80 -27.57
CA PRO A 21 59.85 -26.52 -27.26
C PRO A 21 60.94 -26.15 -28.25
N VAL A 22 60.79 -24.92 -28.80
CA VAL A 22 61.79 -24.35 -29.72
C VAL A 22 63.02 -23.81 -28.93
N PRO A 23 64.25 -24.04 -29.29
CA PRO A 23 65.43 -23.53 -28.60
C PRO A 23 65.54 -22.00 -28.63
N LEU A 24 65.97 -21.39 -27.50
CA LEU A 24 66.01 -19.95 -27.23
C LEU A 24 67.00 -19.12 -28.11
N ASP A 25 67.77 -19.73 -29.01
CA ASP A 25 68.90 -19.07 -29.72
C ASP A 25 68.58 -18.53 -31.13
N ALA A 26 67.30 -18.45 -31.51
CA ALA A 26 66.93 -18.06 -32.89
C ALA A 26 66.28 -16.67 -33.00
N TYR A 27 66.29 -15.83 -31.95
CA TYR A 27 65.78 -14.45 -32.06
C TYR A 27 66.95 -13.44 -32.10
N THR A 28 67.51 -13.26 -33.26
CA THR A 28 68.24 -12.04 -33.64
C THR A 28 67.21 -11.05 -34.19
N ALA A 29 66.92 -10.02 -33.44
CA ALA A 29 66.14 -8.91 -33.89
C ALA A 29 66.81 -8.14 -34.99
N PRO A 30 66.09 -7.77 -36.07
CA PRO A 30 66.65 -6.86 -37.07
C PRO A 30 66.85 -5.48 -36.45
N ALA A 31 68.02 -4.86 -36.73
CA ALA A 31 68.35 -3.51 -36.30
C ALA A 31 67.26 -2.50 -36.72
N ALA A 32 66.85 -1.66 -35.81
CA ALA A 32 65.96 -0.57 -36.12
C ALA A 32 66.60 0.38 -37.13
N PRO A 33 65.83 0.88 -38.11
CA PRO A 33 66.35 1.92 -39.03
C PRO A 33 66.49 3.22 -38.23
N GLU A 34 67.60 3.95 -38.49
CA GLU A 34 67.88 5.26 -37.96
C GLU A 34 66.74 6.20 -38.33
N PRO A 35 66.27 7.14 -37.40
CA PRO A 35 65.20 8.05 -37.68
C PRO A 35 65.63 9.07 -38.76
N GLU A 36 64.99 9.05 -39.92
CA GLU A 36 65.05 10.14 -40.88
C GLU A 36 64.43 11.40 -40.22
N LEU A 37 65.22 12.46 -40.18
CA LEU A 37 64.79 13.79 -39.77
C LEU A 37 63.75 14.31 -40.75
N VAL A 38 62.47 14.30 -40.38
CA VAL A 38 61.38 14.95 -41.14
C VAL A 38 61.42 16.45 -40.85
N PRO A 39 61.34 17.35 -41.86
CA PRO A 39 61.32 18.81 -41.65
C PRO A 39 60.12 19.26 -40.80
N LEU A 40 60.35 20.24 -39.93
CA LEU A 40 59.45 20.77 -38.91
C LEU A 40 58.26 21.64 -39.44
N ASP A 41 57.97 21.61 -40.72
CA ASP A 41 56.98 22.57 -41.35
C ASP A 41 55.59 21.96 -41.66
N ILE A 42 55.19 20.85 -40.98
CA ILE A 42 53.89 20.21 -41.20
C ILE A 42 52.95 20.30 -39.92
N TYR A 43 53.20 21.22 -39.01
CA TYR A 43 52.40 21.33 -37.82
C TYR A 43 51.52 22.59 -37.79
N ASP A 44 50.79 22.93 -38.84
CA ASP A 44 49.84 24.01 -38.85
C ASP A 44 48.50 23.69 -39.53
N ALA A 45 48.06 22.41 -39.51
CA ALA A 45 46.69 22.08 -39.77
C ALA A 45 46.03 21.67 -38.46
N PRO A 46 45.00 22.40 -37.95
CA PRO A 46 44.25 21.92 -36.77
C PRO A 46 43.67 20.54 -37.11
N ALA A 47 43.90 19.58 -36.22
CA ALA A 47 43.32 18.25 -36.35
C ALA A 47 41.79 18.42 -36.62
N PRO A 48 41.21 17.67 -37.55
CA PRO A 48 39.79 17.75 -37.80
C PRO A 48 39.08 17.44 -36.46
N ALA A 49 38.21 18.38 -36.03
CA ALA A 49 37.42 18.21 -34.81
C ALA A 49 36.78 16.80 -34.84
N PRO A 50 36.84 16.06 -33.72
CA PRO A 50 36.25 14.74 -33.69
C PRO A 50 34.79 14.89 -34.15
N LYS A 51 34.38 14.08 -35.14
CA LYS A 51 32.98 14.05 -35.57
C LYS A 51 32.13 13.82 -34.34
N PRO A 52 31.09 14.63 -34.11
CA PRO A 52 30.24 14.39 -32.93
C PRO A 52 29.81 12.92 -32.93
N ALA A 53 30.10 12.23 -31.85
CA ALA A 53 29.64 10.87 -31.66
C ALA A 53 28.12 10.88 -31.88
N LYS A 54 27.56 9.89 -32.57
CA LYS A 54 26.11 9.78 -32.68
C LYS A 54 25.54 9.76 -31.27
N PRO A 55 24.48 10.58 -30.97
CA PRO A 55 23.84 10.53 -29.66
C PRO A 55 23.42 9.09 -29.37
N LEU A 56 23.62 8.67 -28.12
CA LEU A 56 23.31 7.30 -27.68
C LEU A 56 21.79 7.07 -27.73
N VAL A 57 21.03 8.14 -27.53
CA VAL A 57 19.57 8.13 -27.47
C VAL A 57 18.98 8.81 -28.71
N ASP A 58 18.05 8.13 -29.37
CA ASP A 58 17.30 8.70 -30.50
C ASP A 58 16.28 9.74 -30.02
N ILE A 59 16.76 10.97 -29.75
CA ILE A 59 15.95 12.12 -29.31
C ILE A 59 15.00 12.58 -30.42
N ASP A 60 15.28 12.28 -31.66
CA ASP A 60 14.44 12.68 -32.79
C ASP A 60 13.13 11.88 -32.90
N SER A 61 13.06 10.73 -32.21
CA SER A 61 11.83 9.94 -32.03
C SER A 61 10.81 10.57 -31.05
N LEU A 62 11.18 11.63 -30.36
CA LEU A 62 10.34 12.32 -29.38
C LEU A 62 9.56 13.46 -30.03
N ASN A 63 8.34 13.71 -29.56
CA ASN A 63 7.61 14.91 -29.97
C ASN A 63 8.29 16.18 -29.39
N PRO A 64 7.98 17.39 -29.88
CA PRO A 64 8.68 18.63 -29.48
C PRO A 64 8.67 18.85 -27.95
N ALA A 65 7.54 18.62 -27.27
CA ALA A 65 7.43 18.83 -25.83
C ALA A 65 8.22 17.77 -25.03
N GLN A 66 8.16 16.52 -25.46
CA GLN A 66 8.96 15.45 -24.86
C GLN A 66 10.45 15.72 -25.02
N ARG A 67 10.87 16.14 -26.24
CA ARG A 67 12.25 16.51 -26.54
C ARG A 67 12.72 17.68 -25.68
N GLU A 68 11.91 18.71 -25.51
CA GLU A 68 12.20 19.85 -24.66
C GLU A 68 12.45 19.43 -23.21
N ALA A 69 11.59 18.56 -22.65
CA ALA A 69 11.75 18.05 -21.29
C ALA A 69 13.00 17.19 -21.13
N VAL A 70 13.37 16.37 -22.12
CA VAL A 70 14.58 15.54 -22.10
C VAL A 70 15.84 16.40 -22.14
N LEU A 71 15.88 17.43 -22.98
CA LEU A 71 17.06 18.30 -23.14
C LEU A 71 17.22 19.34 -22.01
N THR A 72 16.20 19.57 -21.18
CA THR A 72 16.30 20.48 -20.04
C THR A 72 16.90 19.72 -18.85
N THR A 73 18.23 19.67 -18.74
CA THR A 73 18.92 18.88 -17.70
C THR A 73 19.22 19.62 -16.43
N GLU A 74 19.40 20.92 -16.49
CA GLU A 74 19.77 21.75 -15.34
C GLU A 74 18.59 22.57 -14.81
N GLY A 75 18.55 22.75 -13.51
CA GLY A 75 17.52 23.52 -12.80
C GLY A 75 16.23 22.75 -12.56
N PRO A 76 15.27 23.37 -11.83
CA PRO A 76 13.99 22.74 -11.52
C PRO A 76 13.10 22.65 -12.77
N LEU A 77 12.53 21.47 -13.00
CA LEU A 77 11.69 21.17 -14.17
C LEU A 77 10.38 20.52 -13.72
N LEU A 78 9.26 21.16 -14.04
CA LEU A 78 7.93 20.61 -13.87
C LEU A 78 7.42 20.07 -15.21
N VAL A 79 7.11 18.78 -15.28
CA VAL A 79 6.48 18.14 -16.44
C VAL A 79 5.04 17.78 -16.09
N LEU A 80 4.11 18.61 -16.57
CA LEU A 80 2.68 18.35 -16.45
C LEU A 80 2.25 17.42 -17.59
N ALA A 81 2.09 16.15 -17.28
CA ALA A 81 1.93 15.11 -18.26
C ALA A 81 0.61 14.37 -18.08
N GLY A 82 -0.32 14.53 -18.99
CA GLY A 82 -1.60 13.83 -18.95
C GLY A 82 -1.46 12.30 -19.06
N ALA A 83 -2.56 11.60 -18.84
CA ALA A 83 -2.60 10.15 -19.02
C ALA A 83 -2.13 9.73 -20.42
N GLY A 84 -1.29 8.69 -20.51
CA GLY A 84 -0.83 8.14 -21.79
C GLY A 84 0.05 9.07 -22.66
N SER A 85 0.59 10.18 -22.10
CA SER A 85 1.44 11.13 -22.83
C SER A 85 2.92 10.76 -22.88
N GLY A 86 3.31 9.62 -22.29
CA GLY A 86 4.68 9.13 -22.30
C GLY A 86 5.56 9.67 -21.17
N LYS A 87 5.01 9.90 -19.96
CA LYS A 87 5.73 10.31 -18.74
C LYS A 87 7.02 9.51 -18.54
N THR A 88 6.90 8.21 -18.42
CA THR A 88 8.03 7.30 -18.18
C THR A 88 9.04 7.31 -19.33
N ARG A 89 8.57 7.49 -20.59
CA ARG A 89 9.46 7.63 -21.75
C ARG A 89 10.33 8.88 -21.65
N VAL A 90 9.74 10.02 -21.30
CA VAL A 90 10.50 11.28 -21.12
C VAL A 90 11.52 11.12 -20.01
N LEU A 91 11.14 10.50 -18.90
CA LEU A 91 12.00 10.29 -17.73
C LEU A 91 13.20 9.38 -18.06
N THR A 92 12.95 8.22 -18.69
CA THR A 92 14.01 7.29 -19.10
C THR A 92 14.93 7.87 -20.19
N PHE A 93 14.39 8.57 -21.18
CA PHE A 93 15.20 9.20 -22.22
C PHE A 93 16.06 10.35 -21.69
N ARG A 94 15.54 11.15 -20.73
CA ARG A 94 16.32 12.19 -20.06
C ARG A 94 17.49 11.60 -19.28
N ILE A 95 17.25 10.56 -18.46
CA ILE A 95 18.31 9.88 -17.71
C ILE A 95 19.34 9.30 -18.69
N ALA A 96 18.90 8.61 -19.74
CA ALA A 96 19.77 8.05 -20.74
C ALA A 96 20.61 9.11 -21.47
N HIS A 97 20.02 10.28 -21.77
CA HIS A 97 20.74 11.43 -22.35
C HIS A 97 21.80 11.97 -21.36
N MET A 98 21.46 12.13 -20.07
CA MET A 98 22.43 12.60 -19.06
C MET A 98 23.61 11.64 -18.91
N LEU A 99 23.37 10.33 -18.83
CA LEU A 99 24.41 9.33 -18.64
C LEU A 99 25.25 9.11 -19.91
N GLY A 100 24.57 8.98 -21.07
CA GLY A 100 25.21 8.62 -22.33
C GLY A 100 25.88 9.77 -23.05
N ASP A 101 25.17 10.91 -23.15
CA ASP A 101 25.62 12.03 -23.99
C ASP A 101 26.34 13.10 -23.16
N LEU A 102 25.93 13.35 -21.91
CA LEU A 102 26.51 14.38 -21.04
C LEU A 102 27.57 13.81 -20.06
N GLY A 103 27.73 12.49 -19.96
CA GLY A 103 28.76 11.86 -19.12
C GLY A 103 28.48 11.97 -17.61
N VAL A 104 27.21 12.22 -17.21
CA VAL A 104 26.78 12.17 -15.81
C VAL A 104 26.98 10.76 -15.30
N LYS A 105 27.48 10.61 -14.09
CA LYS A 105 27.75 9.29 -13.52
C LYS A 105 26.46 8.69 -12.97
N PRO A 106 26.25 7.35 -13.07
CA PRO A 106 25.03 6.71 -12.60
C PRO A 106 24.69 6.99 -11.14
N TRP A 107 25.66 7.00 -10.23
CA TRP A 107 25.45 7.27 -8.81
C TRP A 107 25.06 8.70 -8.48
N GLN A 108 25.17 9.65 -9.44
CA GLN A 108 24.73 11.02 -9.29
C GLN A 108 23.23 11.20 -9.60
N VAL A 109 22.55 10.13 -10.03
CA VAL A 109 21.15 10.16 -10.45
C VAL A 109 20.29 9.41 -9.45
N LEU A 110 19.25 10.06 -8.95
CA LEU A 110 18.17 9.48 -8.16
C LEU A 110 16.85 9.58 -8.94
N ALA A 111 16.24 8.43 -9.22
CA ALA A 111 14.92 8.36 -9.86
C ALA A 111 13.93 7.71 -8.90
N ILE A 112 12.90 8.45 -8.52
CA ILE A 112 11.89 8.01 -7.55
C ILE A 112 10.58 7.76 -8.29
N THR A 113 9.95 6.61 -8.01
CA THR A 113 8.63 6.23 -8.51
C THR A 113 7.67 5.93 -7.37
N PHE A 114 6.38 5.80 -7.68
CA PHE A 114 5.37 5.51 -6.65
C PHE A 114 5.28 4.01 -6.29
N THR A 115 5.55 3.10 -7.24
CA THR A 115 5.44 1.65 -7.05
C THR A 115 6.74 0.92 -7.42
N ASN A 116 6.98 -0.23 -6.79
CA ASN A 116 8.14 -1.08 -7.10
C ASN A 116 8.09 -1.60 -8.55
N LYS A 117 6.88 -1.93 -9.05
CA LYS A 117 6.69 -2.31 -10.45
C LYS A 117 7.16 -1.21 -11.41
N ALA A 118 6.78 0.05 -11.16
CA ALA A 118 7.22 1.17 -11.99
C ALA A 118 8.75 1.36 -11.91
N ALA A 119 9.35 1.16 -10.72
CA ALA A 119 10.79 1.21 -10.55
C ALA A 119 11.49 0.09 -11.32
N ALA A 120 10.98 -1.14 -11.28
CA ALA A 120 11.51 -2.28 -12.02
C ALA A 120 11.42 -2.05 -13.54
N GLU A 121 10.25 -1.62 -14.05
CA GLU A 121 10.05 -1.29 -15.46
C GLU A 121 10.97 -0.14 -15.93
N MET A 122 11.19 0.85 -15.07
CA MET A 122 12.13 1.94 -15.37
C MET A 122 13.57 1.43 -15.46
N ARG A 123 14.01 0.57 -14.55
CA ARG A 123 15.35 -0.06 -14.59
C ARG A 123 15.55 -0.88 -15.87
N GLU A 124 14.57 -1.71 -16.23
CA GLU A 124 14.62 -2.52 -17.46
C GLU A 124 14.75 -1.63 -18.71
N ARG A 125 13.94 -0.58 -18.83
CA ARG A 125 14.01 0.36 -19.94
C ARG A 125 15.34 1.11 -20.00
N LEU A 126 15.89 1.52 -18.86
CA LEU A 126 17.19 2.18 -18.78
C LEU A 126 18.32 1.23 -19.14
N ALA A 127 18.28 -0.03 -18.68
CA ALA A 127 19.26 -1.06 -19.06
C ALA A 127 19.28 -1.31 -20.58
N ALA A 128 18.09 -1.28 -21.23
CA ALA A 128 17.99 -1.39 -22.68
C ALA A 128 18.54 -0.17 -23.43
N LEU A 129 18.43 1.05 -22.85
CA LEU A 129 18.91 2.29 -23.47
C LEU A 129 20.40 2.58 -23.21
N ILE A 130 20.98 2.06 -22.12
CA ILE A 130 22.32 2.40 -21.65
C ILE A 130 23.20 1.14 -21.58
N PRO A 131 23.91 0.79 -22.69
CA PRO A 131 24.75 -0.41 -22.72
C PRO A 131 25.92 -0.38 -21.73
N SER A 132 26.36 0.81 -21.30
CA SER A 132 27.43 1.00 -20.31
C SER A 132 27.00 0.63 -18.88
N GLY A 133 25.71 0.34 -18.69
CA GLY A 133 25.14 -0.03 -17.39
C GLY A 133 24.68 1.15 -16.55
N THR A 134 23.86 0.82 -15.57
CA THR A 134 23.23 1.77 -14.63
C THR A 134 23.69 1.55 -13.19
N ARG A 135 24.81 0.85 -13.02
CA ARG A 135 25.35 0.46 -11.70
C ARG A 135 25.57 1.68 -10.80
N GLY A 136 25.08 1.61 -9.58
CA GLY A 136 25.16 2.68 -8.58
C GLY A 136 24.10 3.76 -8.70
N MET A 137 23.24 3.73 -9.74
CA MET A 137 22.09 4.61 -9.85
C MET A 137 20.95 4.12 -8.94
N TRP A 138 20.30 5.04 -8.25
CA TRP A 138 19.12 4.69 -7.46
C TRP A 138 17.84 4.91 -8.28
N VAL A 139 17.14 3.80 -8.58
CA VAL A 139 15.80 3.79 -9.18
C VAL A 139 14.88 3.01 -8.25
N CYS A 140 14.10 3.69 -7.42
CA CYS A 140 13.38 3.08 -6.32
C CYS A 140 12.13 3.89 -5.94
N THR A 141 11.34 3.39 -4.97
CA THR A 141 10.26 4.15 -4.35
C THR A 141 10.78 5.04 -3.22
N PHE A 142 10.00 6.04 -2.78
CA PHE A 142 10.35 6.86 -1.60
C PHE A 142 10.67 5.99 -0.38
N HIS A 143 9.83 4.97 -0.10
CA HIS A 143 10.07 4.10 1.05
C HIS A 143 11.36 3.30 0.92
N ALA A 144 11.63 2.73 -0.24
CA ALA A 144 12.88 1.98 -0.47
C ALA A 144 14.12 2.87 -0.34
N MET A 145 14.06 4.10 -0.86
CA MET A 145 15.12 5.09 -0.65
C MET A 145 15.33 5.39 0.84
N CYS A 146 14.24 5.67 1.58
CA CYS A 146 14.33 5.98 3.00
C CYS A 146 14.85 4.79 3.82
N VAL A 147 14.40 3.58 3.51
CA VAL A 147 14.90 2.36 4.16
C VAL A 147 16.40 2.24 3.93
N ARG A 148 16.90 2.43 2.70
CA ARG A 148 18.33 2.37 2.42
C ARG A 148 19.12 3.41 3.21
N MET A 149 18.66 4.67 3.25
CA MET A 149 19.28 5.71 4.07
C MET A 149 19.32 5.31 5.55
N LEU A 150 18.22 4.79 6.07
CA LEU A 150 18.11 4.36 7.47
C LEU A 150 18.95 3.11 7.76
N ARG A 151 19.11 2.18 6.80
CA ARG A 151 20.02 1.02 6.98
C ARG A 151 21.47 1.46 7.18
N GLU A 152 21.88 2.54 6.51
CA GLU A 152 23.23 3.09 6.63
C GLU A 152 23.44 3.93 7.90
N ASP A 153 22.45 4.76 8.27
CA ASP A 153 22.67 5.84 9.23
C ASP A 153 21.65 5.85 10.42
N ALA A 154 20.86 4.78 10.63
CA ALA A 154 19.82 4.74 11.68
C ALA A 154 20.36 4.78 13.12
N ASP A 155 21.61 4.39 13.35
CA ASP A 155 22.29 4.45 14.65
C ASP A 155 22.40 5.88 15.17
N LEU A 156 22.46 6.87 14.30
CA LEU A 156 22.40 8.29 14.64
C LEU A 156 21.05 8.71 15.24
N LEU A 157 20.00 7.90 15.05
CA LEU A 157 18.66 8.08 15.62
C LEU A 157 18.34 7.10 16.77
N GLY A 158 19.29 6.24 17.15
CA GLY A 158 19.12 5.25 18.21
C GLY A 158 18.36 4.00 17.78
N TYR A 159 18.41 3.65 16.51
CA TYR A 159 18.01 2.36 15.95
C TYR A 159 19.26 1.65 15.44
N THR A 160 19.15 0.36 15.15
CA THR A 160 20.22 -0.34 14.43
C THR A 160 19.85 -0.47 12.96
N GLY A 161 20.82 -0.65 12.08
CA GLY A 161 20.58 -0.92 10.66
C GLY A 161 19.78 -2.21 10.38
N GLN A 162 19.59 -3.09 11.39
CA GLN A 162 18.80 -4.32 11.28
C GLN A 162 17.38 -4.16 11.84
N PHE A 163 16.81 -2.97 11.81
CA PHE A 163 15.44 -2.73 12.30
C PHE A 163 14.40 -3.54 11.50
N THR A 164 13.32 -3.92 12.19
CA THR A 164 12.18 -4.61 11.56
C THR A 164 11.20 -3.61 10.99
N ILE A 165 10.69 -3.85 9.78
CA ILE A 165 9.60 -3.08 9.18
C ILE A 165 8.28 -3.78 9.53
N TYR A 166 7.39 -3.08 10.23
CA TYR A 166 6.06 -3.57 10.60
C TYR A 166 5.06 -3.29 9.49
N ASP A 167 4.35 -4.34 9.09
CA ASP A 167 3.24 -4.23 8.16
C ASP A 167 1.96 -3.67 8.83
N ASP A 168 0.87 -3.55 8.07
CA ASP A 168 -0.41 -3.03 8.56
C ASP A 168 -1.00 -3.88 9.69
N ASP A 169 -0.87 -5.21 9.62
CA ASP A 169 -1.39 -6.12 10.64
C ASP A 169 -0.52 -6.12 11.91
N ASP A 170 0.81 -6.04 11.76
CA ASP A 170 1.74 -5.91 12.88
C ASP A 170 1.46 -4.62 13.64
N SER A 171 1.35 -3.48 12.92
CA SER A 171 1.00 -2.17 13.47
C SER A 171 -0.38 -2.19 14.15
N LYS A 172 -1.38 -2.76 13.51
CA LYS A 172 -2.73 -2.90 14.06
C LYS A 172 -2.77 -3.77 15.32
N ARG A 173 -1.98 -4.84 15.35
CA ARG A 173 -1.87 -5.70 16.54
C ARG A 173 -1.19 -4.95 17.67
N MET A 174 -0.10 -4.25 17.42
CA MET A 174 0.59 -3.45 18.43
C MET A 174 -0.30 -2.36 19.01
N VAL A 175 -1.01 -1.60 18.19
CA VAL A 175 -1.98 -0.59 18.65
C VAL A 175 -3.08 -1.22 19.50
N ARG A 176 -3.59 -2.39 19.12
CA ARG A 176 -4.59 -3.12 19.92
C ARG A 176 -4.06 -3.50 21.30
N ASP A 177 -2.84 -4.00 21.36
CA ASP A 177 -2.20 -4.42 22.62
C ASP A 177 -1.90 -3.21 23.52
N ILE A 178 -1.55 -2.07 22.94
CA ILE A 178 -1.38 -0.81 23.65
C ILE A 178 -2.73 -0.30 24.21
N MET A 179 -3.78 -0.30 23.39
CA MET A 179 -5.12 0.10 23.85
C MET A 179 -5.60 -0.76 25.00
N GLN A 180 -5.36 -2.08 24.93
CA GLN A 180 -5.70 -3.00 26.02
C GLN A 180 -4.89 -2.69 27.29
N ALA A 181 -3.59 -2.43 27.16
CA ALA A 181 -2.72 -2.09 28.30
C ALA A 181 -3.10 -0.76 28.96
N LEU A 182 -3.58 0.22 28.19
CA LEU A 182 -4.04 1.51 28.66
C LEU A 182 -5.52 1.52 29.12
N GLY A 183 -6.22 0.38 29.05
CA GLY A 183 -7.64 0.28 29.42
C GLY A 183 -8.56 1.07 28.48
N ILE A 184 -8.19 1.22 27.20
CA ILE A 184 -8.98 1.92 26.19
C ILE A 184 -9.91 0.92 25.51
N GLU A 185 -11.23 1.10 25.65
CA GLU A 185 -12.22 0.20 25.08
C GLU A 185 -12.41 0.43 23.58
N GLN A 186 -12.20 -0.62 22.76
CA GLN A 186 -12.35 -0.55 21.30
C GLN A 186 -13.77 -0.24 20.81
N LYS A 187 -14.78 -0.50 21.64
CA LYS A 187 -16.18 -0.14 21.32
C LYS A 187 -16.41 1.37 21.33
N GLN A 188 -15.74 2.07 22.23
CA GLN A 188 -15.82 3.53 22.35
C GLN A 188 -14.80 4.24 21.44
N PHE A 189 -13.63 3.66 21.30
CA PHE A 189 -12.53 4.19 20.49
C PHE A 189 -12.10 3.14 19.47
N PRO A 190 -12.67 3.13 18.25
CA PRO A 190 -12.34 2.16 17.21
C PRO A 190 -10.84 2.20 16.85
N ILE A 191 -10.22 1.03 16.73
CA ILE A 191 -8.78 0.91 16.46
C ILE A 191 -8.36 1.64 15.18
N ASN A 192 -9.18 1.56 14.12
CA ASN A 192 -8.89 2.21 12.85
C ASN A 192 -8.90 3.73 12.98
N MET A 193 -9.79 4.31 13.78
CA MET A 193 -9.81 5.74 14.08
C MET A 193 -8.54 6.19 14.81
N ILE A 194 -8.10 5.44 15.84
CA ILE A 194 -6.85 5.72 16.55
C ILE A 194 -5.66 5.68 15.58
N ARG A 195 -5.56 4.62 14.76
CA ARG A 195 -4.48 4.47 13.77
C ARG A 195 -4.48 5.59 12.74
N SER A 196 -5.63 5.92 12.19
CA SER A 196 -5.76 7.02 11.21
C SER A 196 -5.28 8.35 11.79
N LYS A 197 -5.64 8.68 13.04
CA LYS A 197 -5.18 9.91 13.71
C LYS A 197 -3.67 9.92 13.93
N ILE A 198 -3.07 8.79 14.32
CA ILE A 198 -1.62 8.65 14.49
C ILE A 198 -0.91 8.81 13.14
N SER A 199 -1.37 8.14 12.10
CA SER A 199 -0.80 8.27 10.75
C SER A 199 -0.90 9.70 10.23
N SER A 200 -2.05 10.37 10.41
CA SER A 200 -2.20 11.78 10.05
C SER A 200 -1.22 12.68 10.82
N ALA A 201 -1.00 12.44 12.11
CA ALA A 201 -0.03 13.19 12.90
C ALA A 201 1.41 12.96 12.41
N LYS A 202 1.80 11.71 12.14
CA LYS A 202 3.12 11.36 11.56
C LYS A 202 3.33 12.07 10.22
N ASN A 203 2.36 11.99 9.31
CA ASN A 203 2.44 12.65 8.00
C ASN A 203 2.47 14.19 8.09
N ALA A 204 1.92 14.77 9.14
CA ALA A 204 2.00 16.22 9.44
C ALA A 204 3.25 16.59 10.28
N MET A 205 4.16 15.66 10.55
CA MET A 205 5.35 15.84 11.39
C MET A 205 5.00 16.28 12.82
N ILE A 206 3.83 15.89 13.35
CA ILE A 206 3.41 16.18 14.71
C ILE A 206 3.82 15.01 15.60
N GLY A 207 4.74 15.25 16.53
CA GLY A 207 5.18 14.27 17.50
C GLY A 207 4.09 13.91 18.53
N PRO A 208 4.24 12.78 19.25
CA PRO A 208 3.21 12.31 20.20
C PRO A 208 2.97 13.28 21.35
N GLU A 209 3.99 13.98 21.83
CA GLU A 209 3.88 14.97 22.90
C GLU A 209 3.14 16.23 22.43
N ASP A 210 3.40 16.69 21.22
CA ASP A 210 2.75 17.86 20.64
C ASP A 210 1.30 17.55 20.27
N MET A 211 1.04 16.35 19.75
CA MET A 211 -0.32 15.86 19.58
C MET A 211 -1.09 15.81 20.91
N LEU A 212 -0.42 15.44 22.02
CA LEU A 212 -1.06 15.39 23.33
C LEU A 212 -1.35 16.81 23.87
N LYS A 213 -0.45 17.78 23.63
CA LYS A 213 -0.63 19.18 24.02
C LYS A 213 -1.76 19.86 23.26
N SER A 214 -1.89 19.57 21.96
CA SER A 214 -2.91 20.15 21.06
C SER A 214 -4.22 19.41 21.04
N ALA A 215 -4.37 18.31 21.81
CA ALA A 215 -5.55 17.44 21.79
C ALA A 215 -6.77 18.11 22.45
N ASP A 216 -7.75 18.50 21.65
CA ASP A 216 -8.99 19.13 22.11
C ASP A 216 -10.11 18.12 22.39
N SER A 217 -10.19 17.03 21.64
CA SER A 217 -11.23 16.02 21.78
C SER A 217 -10.79 14.81 22.63
N PRO A 218 -11.72 14.07 23.25
CA PRO A 218 -11.39 12.79 23.88
C PRO A 218 -10.72 11.78 22.95
N ASN A 219 -11.10 11.80 21.66
CA ASN A 219 -10.52 10.93 20.63
C ASN A 219 -9.04 11.28 20.38
N ASP A 220 -8.74 12.58 20.30
CA ASP A 220 -7.35 13.05 20.09
C ASP A 220 -6.47 12.74 21.28
N LYS A 221 -6.98 12.98 22.51
CA LYS A 221 -6.26 12.62 23.75
C LYS A 221 -5.93 11.13 23.82
N LYS A 222 -6.91 10.26 23.46
CA LYS A 222 -6.67 8.81 23.46
C LYS A 222 -5.71 8.40 22.34
N ALA A 223 -5.82 8.97 21.15
CA ALA A 223 -4.89 8.71 20.07
C ALA A 223 -3.45 9.15 20.45
N ALA A 224 -3.27 10.32 21.05
CA ALA A 224 -1.97 10.80 21.49
C ALA A 224 -1.36 9.91 22.60
N GLN A 225 -2.18 9.43 23.56
CA GLN A 225 -1.72 8.47 24.57
C GLN A 225 -1.23 7.15 23.95
N VAL A 226 -1.96 6.64 22.95
CA VAL A 226 -1.56 5.43 22.23
C VAL A 226 -0.32 5.70 21.39
N TYR A 227 -0.21 6.86 20.75
CA TYR A 227 0.95 7.23 19.94
C TYR A 227 2.23 7.30 20.78
N LEU A 228 2.19 7.91 21.96
CA LEU A 228 3.33 7.98 22.87
C LEU A 228 3.85 6.57 23.24
N GLU A 229 2.95 5.66 23.58
CA GLU A 229 3.33 4.29 23.94
C GLU A 229 3.75 3.48 22.70
N LEU A 230 3.18 3.75 21.52
CA LEU A 230 3.57 3.14 20.24
C LEU A 230 5.02 3.47 19.90
N GLU A 231 5.40 4.74 19.93
CA GLU A 231 6.78 5.20 19.71
C GLU A 231 7.77 4.51 20.66
N ARG A 232 7.42 4.46 21.94
CA ARG A 232 8.26 3.80 22.93
C ARG A 232 8.45 2.30 22.63
N ARG A 233 7.38 1.60 22.21
CA ARG A 233 7.46 0.15 21.91
C ARG A 233 8.16 -0.12 20.60
N LEU A 234 7.93 0.65 19.55
CA LEU A 234 8.62 0.52 18.27
C LEU A 234 10.13 0.70 18.46
N ARG A 235 10.53 1.72 19.20
CA ARG A 235 11.93 1.95 19.51
C ARG A 235 12.56 0.82 20.31
N ALA A 236 11.88 0.33 21.36
CA ALA A 236 12.36 -0.80 22.16
C ALA A 236 12.42 -2.14 21.38
N ALA A 237 11.58 -2.29 20.36
CA ALA A 237 11.59 -3.46 19.46
C ALA A 237 12.57 -3.32 18.29
N ASN A 238 13.31 -2.21 18.20
CA ASN A 238 14.09 -1.85 17.02
C ASN A 238 13.25 -2.04 15.75
N ALA A 239 12.07 -1.41 15.70
CA ALA A 239 11.12 -1.55 14.61
C ALA A 239 10.57 -0.19 14.18
N MET A 240 10.18 -0.09 12.92
CA MET A 240 9.54 1.07 12.31
C MET A 240 8.29 0.62 11.55
N ASP A 241 7.20 1.39 11.60
CA ASP A 241 6.08 1.19 10.69
C ASP A 241 6.32 1.95 9.36
N PHE A 242 5.39 1.82 8.41
CA PHE A 242 5.56 2.45 7.09
C PHE A 242 5.64 3.98 7.15
N ASP A 243 4.88 4.64 8.04
CA ASP A 243 4.96 6.09 8.21
C ASP A 243 6.32 6.47 8.82
N ASP A 244 6.83 5.68 9.77
CA ASP A 244 8.13 5.92 10.40
C ASP A 244 9.29 5.92 9.41
N LEU A 245 9.27 5.08 8.39
CA LEU A 245 10.33 5.04 7.37
C LEU A 245 10.56 6.42 6.75
N LEU A 246 9.49 7.13 6.45
CA LEU A 246 9.56 8.48 5.88
C LEU A 246 9.94 9.51 6.96
N VAL A 247 9.25 9.47 8.10
CA VAL A 247 9.44 10.44 9.19
C VAL A 247 10.85 10.38 9.75
N ARG A 248 11.41 9.18 9.99
CA ARG A 248 12.77 9.01 10.51
C ARG A 248 13.83 9.37 9.48
N ALA A 249 13.61 9.09 8.20
CA ALA A 249 14.52 9.57 7.15
C ALA A 249 14.54 11.10 7.06
N LEU A 250 13.37 11.75 7.16
CA LEU A 250 13.31 13.21 7.22
C LEU A 250 13.95 13.76 8.49
N GLU A 251 13.71 13.14 9.65
CA GLU A 251 14.36 13.48 10.92
C GLU A 251 15.89 13.38 10.80
N LEU A 252 16.40 12.31 10.20
CA LEU A 252 17.84 12.10 9.95
C LEU A 252 18.41 13.23 9.09
N LEU A 253 17.80 13.53 7.95
CA LEU A 253 18.25 14.61 7.05
C LEU A 253 18.19 15.99 7.68
N ARG A 254 17.22 16.27 8.55
CA ARG A 254 17.08 17.55 9.24
C ARG A 254 18.03 17.72 10.42
N THR A 255 18.31 16.63 11.16
CA THR A 255 19.08 16.70 12.40
C THR A 255 20.58 16.38 12.21
N ARG A 256 20.96 15.81 11.06
CA ARG A 256 22.34 15.39 10.74
C ARG A 256 22.80 16.06 9.44
N PRO A 257 23.37 17.26 9.51
CA PRO A 257 23.83 17.99 8.32
C PRO A 257 24.87 17.21 7.50
N GLU A 258 25.71 16.43 8.15
CA GLU A 258 26.72 15.57 7.51
C GLU A 258 26.07 14.49 6.64
N VAL A 259 24.95 13.92 7.09
CA VAL A 259 24.19 12.93 6.31
C VAL A 259 23.47 13.61 5.15
N LEU A 260 22.88 14.78 5.38
CA LEU A 260 22.26 15.56 4.31
C LEU A 260 23.28 15.93 3.22
N ASP A 261 24.45 16.43 3.59
CA ASP A 261 25.50 16.79 2.62
C ASP A 261 26.01 15.57 1.83
N LYS A 262 26.20 14.42 2.49
CA LYS A 262 26.53 13.13 1.86
C LYS A 262 25.55 12.80 0.73
N TYR A 263 24.25 12.86 0.99
CA TYR A 263 23.25 12.50 -0.03
C TYR A 263 23.03 13.62 -1.06
N GLN A 264 23.20 14.88 -0.72
CA GLN A 264 23.17 15.98 -1.69
C GLN A 264 24.35 15.92 -2.67
N GLU A 265 25.56 15.60 -2.21
CA GLU A 265 26.72 15.40 -3.09
C GLU A 265 26.57 14.19 -3.98
N ARG A 266 25.94 13.12 -3.47
CA ARG A 266 25.64 11.94 -4.25
C ARG A 266 24.60 12.22 -5.32
N PHE A 267 23.46 12.77 -4.97
CA PHE A 267 22.31 12.91 -5.87
C PHE A 267 22.22 14.32 -6.47
N ARG A 268 23.02 14.55 -7.50
CA ARG A 268 23.05 15.84 -8.19
C ARG A 268 21.87 16.05 -9.14
N TYR A 269 21.25 14.96 -9.59
CA TYR A 269 20.09 14.95 -10.48
C TYR A 269 19.00 14.07 -9.88
N ILE A 270 17.89 14.69 -9.52
CA ILE A 270 16.76 14.02 -8.89
C ILE A 270 15.56 14.08 -9.83
N SER A 271 14.91 12.94 -10.03
CA SER A 271 13.69 12.83 -10.83
C SER A 271 12.61 12.12 -10.03
N VAL A 272 11.42 12.71 -9.91
CA VAL A 272 10.29 12.14 -9.17
C VAL A 272 9.11 11.95 -10.12
N ASP A 273 8.67 10.71 -10.30
CA ASP A 273 7.47 10.36 -11.06
C ASP A 273 6.23 10.35 -10.15
N GLU A 274 5.06 10.55 -10.74
CA GLU A 274 3.76 10.61 -10.05
C GLU A 274 3.75 11.61 -8.87
N TYR A 275 4.37 12.79 -9.06
CA TYR A 275 4.59 13.77 -7.99
C TYR A 275 3.31 14.28 -7.31
N GLN A 276 2.15 14.23 -7.99
CA GLN A 276 0.84 14.59 -7.45
C GLN A 276 0.36 13.65 -6.33
N ASP A 277 1.01 12.49 -6.14
CA ASP A 277 0.66 11.53 -5.09
C ASP A 277 1.57 11.63 -3.85
N THR A 278 2.50 12.59 -3.84
CA THR A 278 3.40 12.79 -2.71
C THR A 278 2.68 13.38 -1.51
N ASN A 279 3.00 12.87 -0.32
CA ASN A 279 2.60 13.48 0.94
C ASN A 279 3.61 14.56 1.37
N HIS A 280 3.28 15.30 2.44
CA HIS A 280 4.12 16.39 2.92
C HIS A 280 5.55 15.95 3.30
N VAL A 281 5.71 14.77 3.92
CA VAL A 281 7.03 14.25 4.31
C VAL A 281 7.90 13.95 3.09
N GLN A 282 7.31 13.33 2.06
CA GLN A 282 7.99 13.01 0.80
C GLN A 282 8.39 14.28 0.04
N TYR A 283 7.50 15.28 0.02
CA TYR A 283 7.77 16.60 -0.54
C TYR A 283 8.99 17.24 0.15
N GLU A 284 9.02 17.25 1.49
CA GLU A 284 10.12 17.81 2.26
C GLU A 284 11.45 17.08 2.01
N ILE A 285 11.43 15.74 1.96
CA ILE A 285 12.63 14.95 1.65
C ILE A 285 13.17 15.30 0.26
N ALA A 286 12.31 15.37 -0.76
CA ALA A 286 12.72 15.70 -2.12
C ALA A 286 13.34 17.10 -2.19
N ASN A 287 12.73 18.08 -1.50
CA ASN A 287 13.22 19.47 -1.44
C ASN A 287 14.57 19.58 -0.73
N LEU A 288 14.73 18.91 0.41
CA LEU A 288 16.02 18.91 1.14
C LEU A 288 17.13 18.30 0.29
N LEU A 289 16.90 17.16 -0.34
CA LEU A 289 17.90 16.52 -1.20
C LEU A 289 18.26 17.39 -2.41
N ALA A 290 17.28 18.08 -3.00
CA ALA A 290 17.49 18.92 -4.17
C ALA A 290 18.11 20.30 -3.84
N ALA A 291 18.10 20.74 -2.60
CA ALA A 291 18.39 22.14 -2.20
C ALA A 291 19.76 22.63 -2.69
N LYS A 292 20.79 21.78 -2.71
CA LYS A 292 22.17 22.14 -3.08
C LYS A 292 22.35 22.43 -4.57
N TYR A 293 21.86 21.54 -5.44
CA TYR A 293 22.05 21.60 -6.90
C TYR A 293 20.83 22.10 -7.66
N GLN A 294 19.64 22.05 -7.06
CA GLN A 294 18.36 22.44 -7.64
C GLN A 294 17.97 21.69 -8.94
N ASN A 295 18.66 20.62 -9.27
CA ASN A 295 18.35 19.80 -10.45
C ASN A 295 17.26 18.79 -10.11
N LEU A 296 16.05 19.30 -9.83
CA LEU A 296 14.87 18.51 -9.49
C LEU A 296 13.88 18.53 -10.65
N MET A 297 13.67 17.37 -11.29
CA MET A 297 12.61 17.16 -12.23
C MET A 297 11.44 16.46 -11.54
N VAL A 298 10.26 17.03 -11.60
CA VAL A 298 9.03 16.38 -11.14
C VAL A 298 8.11 16.15 -12.32
N VAL A 299 7.56 14.94 -12.41
CA VAL A 299 6.62 14.52 -13.46
C VAL A 299 5.33 14.10 -12.80
N GLY A 300 4.20 14.58 -13.30
CA GLY A 300 2.92 14.18 -12.73
C GLY A 300 1.72 14.64 -13.53
N ASP A 301 0.58 14.16 -13.12
CA ASP A 301 -0.74 14.48 -13.64
C ASP A 301 -1.66 14.82 -12.46
N ASP A 302 -1.92 16.13 -12.25
CA ASP A 302 -2.82 16.60 -11.19
C ASP A 302 -4.23 16.02 -11.32
N ASP A 303 -4.67 15.67 -12.54
CA ASP A 303 -5.94 14.98 -12.78
C ASP A 303 -5.91 13.48 -12.38
N GLN A 304 -4.75 12.93 -11.98
CA GLN A 304 -4.59 11.57 -11.45
C GLN A 304 -4.24 11.52 -9.95
N SER A 305 -4.40 12.61 -9.20
CA SER A 305 -4.22 12.61 -7.74
C SER A 305 -5.43 11.94 -7.06
N ILE A 306 -5.25 10.69 -6.59
CA ILE A 306 -6.31 9.83 -6.05
C ILE A 306 -5.94 9.16 -4.73
N TYR A 307 -4.93 9.66 -4.02
CA TYR A 307 -4.43 9.07 -2.77
C TYR A 307 -4.45 10.05 -1.59
N SER A 308 -5.42 11.01 -1.58
CA SER A 308 -5.55 11.95 -0.44
C SER A 308 -5.82 11.23 0.88
N TRP A 309 -6.55 10.11 0.84
CA TRP A 309 -6.79 9.24 1.98
C TRP A 309 -5.52 8.57 2.56
N ARG A 310 -4.41 8.58 1.81
CA ARG A 310 -3.05 8.19 2.25
C ARG A 310 -2.17 9.39 2.58
N GLY A 311 -2.74 10.58 2.67
CA GLY A 311 -2.01 11.81 2.97
C GLY A 311 -1.36 12.47 1.76
N ALA A 312 -1.64 12.04 0.52
CA ALA A 312 -1.19 12.74 -0.69
C ALA A 312 -1.77 14.15 -0.72
N ASP A 313 -0.94 15.12 -1.07
CA ASP A 313 -1.31 16.52 -1.17
C ASP A 313 -1.07 17.04 -2.60
N ILE A 314 -2.17 17.29 -3.31
CA ILE A 314 -2.13 17.79 -4.68
C ILE A 314 -1.46 19.17 -4.77
N THR A 315 -1.43 19.94 -3.70
CA THR A 315 -0.79 21.27 -3.69
C THR A 315 0.69 21.19 -3.98
N ASN A 316 1.36 20.07 -3.66
CA ASN A 316 2.77 19.84 -3.96
C ASN A 316 3.10 20.02 -5.45
N ILE A 317 2.26 19.51 -6.36
CA ILE A 317 2.48 19.70 -7.80
C ILE A 317 1.89 21.03 -8.31
N LEU A 318 0.77 21.49 -7.74
CA LEU A 318 0.14 22.74 -8.16
C LEU A 318 1.01 23.95 -7.82
N ASP A 319 1.68 23.92 -6.68
CA ASP A 319 2.47 25.04 -6.14
C ASP A 319 3.97 24.92 -6.41
N PHE A 320 4.44 23.88 -7.09
CA PHE A 320 5.84 23.64 -7.40
C PHE A 320 6.54 24.87 -8.06
N GLU A 321 5.85 25.58 -8.96
CA GLU A 321 6.38 26.81 -9.59
C GLU A 321 6.52 27.98 -8.59
N LYS A 322 5.79 27.96 -7.46
CA LYS A 322 5.91 28.98 -6.41
C LYS A 322 7.13 28.70 -5.54
N ASP A 323 7.41 27.42 -5.27
CA ASP A 323 8.54 26.99 -4.45
C ASP A 323 9.86 27.14 -5.20
N PHE A 324 9.86 26.88 -6.50
CA PHE A 324 11.03 26.99 -7.37
C PHE A 324 10.86 28.12 -8.38
N LYS A 325 11.32 29.34 -8.03
CA LYS A 325 11.12 30.57 -8.84
C LYS A 325 11.67 30.50 -10.27
N ASN A 326 12.68 29.67 -10.52
CA ASN A 326 13.30 29.47 -11.84
C ASN A 326 12.82 28.17 -12.50
N CYS A 327 11.68 27.64 -12.09
CA CYS A 327 11.14 26.42 -12.61
C CYS A 327 10.76 26.57 -14.09
N LYS A 328 11.18 25.62 -14.90
CA LYS A 328 10.68 25.47 -16.27
C LYS A 328 9.52 24.49 -16.26
N THR A 329 8.42 24.85 -16.91
CA THR A 329 7.22 24.00 -17.01
C THR A 329 7.02 23.53 -18.44
N VAL A 330 6.90 22.20 -18.63
CA VAL A 330 6.61 21.58 -19.93
C VAL A 330 5.31 20.79 -19.81
N LYS A 331 4.39 20.97 -20.80
CA LYS A 331 3.11 20.23 -20.83
C LYS A 331 3.17 19.13 -21.88
N LEU A 332 2.84 17.89 -21.47
CA LEU A 332 2.70 16.74 -22.36
C LEU A 332 1.21 16.45 -22.59
N GLU A 333 0.64 16.95 -23.67
CA GLU A 333 -0.79 16.87 -23.97
C GLU A 333 -1.14 15.84 -25.05
N GLN A 334 -0.16 15.39 -25.84
CA GLN A 334 -0.37 14.35 -26.85
C GLN A 334 -0.45 12.98 -26.20
N ASN A 335 -1.60 12.32 -26.30
CA ASN A 335 -1.83 10.97 -25.80
C ASN A 335 -1.55 9.93 -26.91
N TYR A 336 -0.89 8.84 -26.54
CA TYR A 336 -0.52 7.72 -27.40
C TYR A 336 -1.20 6.40 -26.99
N ARG A 337 -2.14 6.47 -26.03
CA ARG A 337 -2.78 5.28 -25.41
C ARG A 337 -4.17 5.06 -25.93
N SER A 338 -5.01 6.10 -25.88
CA SER A 338 -6.46 6.00 -26.01
C SER A 338 -6.98 6.67 -27.27
N THR A 339 -8.12 6.19 -27.76
CA THR A 339 -8.85 6.77 -28.90
C THR A 339 -9.58 8.06 -28.52
N GLY A 340 -10.04 8.81 -29.55
CA GLY A 340 -10.62 10.14 -29.40
C GLY A 340 -11.85 10.21 -28.50
N HIS A 341 -12.83 9.31 -28.65
CA HIS A 341 -14.03 9.28 -27.80
C HIS A 341 -13.69 9.07 -26.31
N ILE A 342 -12.73 8.20 -26.01
CA ILE A 342 -12.29 7.96 -24.64
C ILE A 342 -11.65 9.22 -24.04
N LEU A 343 -10.79 9.91 -24.82
CA LEU A 343 -10.14 11.13 -24.34
C LEU A 343 -11.09 12.31 -24.23
N SER A 344 -12.06 12.42 -25.14
CA SER A 344 -13.10 13.43 -25.07
C SER A 344 -13.90 13.29 -23.78
N ALA A 345 -14.32 12.07 -23.44
CA ALA A 345 -15.00 11.76 -22.20
C ALA A 345 -14.15 12.08 -20.96
N ALA A 346 -12.86 11.68 -20.95
CA ALA A 346 -11.94 11.94 -19.85
C ALA A 346 -11.75 13.45 -19.63
N ASN A 347 -11.48 14.23 -20.70
CA ASN A 347 -11.35 15.68 -20.65
C ASN A 347 -12.66 16.36 -20.17
N ALA A 348 -13.83 15.84 -20.61
CA ALA A 348 -15.13 16.39 -20.23
C ALA A 348 -15.43 16.19 -18.74
N VAL A 349 -15.16 15.00 -18.19
CA VAL A 349 -15.36 14.70 -16.79
C VAL A 349 -14.46 15.57 -15.92
N VAL A 350 -13.14 15.58 -16.19
CA VAL A 350 -12.18 16.23 -15.29
C VAL A 350 -12.24 17.76 -15.31
N ARG A 351 -12.76 18.37 -16.38
CA ARG A 351 -12.87 19.85 -16.47
C ARG A 351 -13.80 20.48 -15.43
N HIS A 352 -14.63 19.68 -14.76
CA HIS A 352 -15.51 20.14 -13.68
C HIS A 352 -14.77 20.33 -12.36
N ASN A 353 -13.51 19.90 -12.26
CA ASN A 353 -12.67 20.14 -11.09
C ASN A 353 -12.09 21.56 -11.14
N SER A 354 -12.04 22.22 -9.99
CA SER A 354 -11.50 23.58 -9.84
C SER A 354 -10.00 23.59 -9.55
N GLN A 355 -9.51 22.60 -8.77
CA GLN A 355 -8.11 22.47 -8.40
C GLN A 355 -7.35 21.66 -9.45
N ARG A 356 -6.93 22.33 -10.54
CA ARG A 356 -6.16 21.71 -11.62
C ARG A 356 -5.36 22.73 -12.44
N LYS A 357 -4.26 22.26 -13.06
CA LYS A 357 -3.52 23.00 -14.07
C LYS A 357 -4.22 22.85 -15.43
N ASP A 358 -4.32 23.93 -16.19
CA ASP A 358 -4.96 23.86 -17.51
C ASP A 358 -4.14 23.02 -18.49
N LYS A 359 -4.72 21.91 -18.93
CA LYS A 359 -4.21 21.00 -19.97
C LYS A 359 -5.36 20.31 -20.68
N ARG A 360 -5.16 19.95 -21.94
CA ARG A 360 -6.15 19.23 -22.76
C ARG A 360 -5.47 18.11 -23.54
N LEU A 361 -5.86 16.87 -23.26
CA LEU A 361 -5.36 15.73 -24.00
C LEU A 361 -5.94 15.66 -25.41
N PHE A 362 -5.11 15.32 -26.39
CA PHE A 362 -5.50 15.01 -27.77
C PHE A 362 -4.73 13.78 -28.26
N THR A 363 -5.28 13.08 -29.26
CA THR A 363 -4.64 11.90 -29.86
C THR A 363 -4.63 11.97 -31.37
N ALA A 364 -3.69 11.24 -31.99
CA ALA A 364 -3.63 10.99 -33.42
C ALA A 364 -4.21 9.61 -33.81
N GLU A 365 -4.65 8.80 -32.85
CA GLU A 365 -5.14 7.41 -33.04
C GLU A 365 -6.59 7.36 -33.64
N GLY A 366 -7.18 8.51 -33.97
CA GLY A 366 -8.57 8.59 -34.45
C GLY A 366 -9.61 8.50 -33.32
N ASP A 367 -10.88 8.63 -33.66
CA ASP A 367 -11.99 8.69 -32.68
C ASP A 367 -12.25 7.34 -32.00
N GLY A 368 -12.09 6.22 -32.71
CA GLY A 368 -12.32 4.89 -32.17
C GLY A 368 -13.80 4.51 -32.04
N GLU A 369 -14.09 3.48 -31.24
CA GLU A 369 -15.47 3.08 -30.91
C GLU A 369 -16.02 3.99 -29.82
N LYS A 370 -17.33 4.30 -29.87
CA LYS A 370 -18.01 5.04 -28.79
C LYS A 370 -18.05 4.25 -27.51
N ILE A 371 -18.06 4.95 -26.41
CA ILE A 371 -18.21 4.38 -25.07
C ILE A 371 -19.59 3.75 -24.94
N GLN A 372 -19.67 2.52 -24.42
CA GLN A 372 -20.93 1.86 -24.22
C GLN A 372 -21.38 1.95 -22.77
N ALA A 373 -22.55 2.52 -22.51
CA ALA A 373 -23.17 2.56 -21.20
C ALA A 373 -24.34 1.59 -21.15
N PHE A 374 -24.37 0.71 -20.14
CA PHE A 374 -25.42 -0.28 -19.96
C PHE A 374 -26.16 -0.11 -18.63
N GLN A 375 -27.48 0.00 -18.69
CA GLN A 375 -28.36 -0.02 -17.50
C GLN A 375 -28.88 -1.43 -17.25
N ALA A 376 -28.43 -2.05 -16.19
CA ALA A 376 -28.93 -3.33 -15.69
C ALA A 376 -30.17 -3.16 -14.80
N SER A 377 -30.97 -4.21 -14.61
CA SER A 377 -32.04 -4.27 -13.64
C SER A 377 -31.52 -4.33 -12.20
N ASP A 378 -30.54 -5.16 -11.98
CA ASP A 378 -29.88 -5.39 -10.70
C ASP A 378 -28.38 -5.72 -10.91
N GLU A 379 -27.64 -5.89 -9.80
CA GLU A 379 -26.22 -6.19 -9.81
C GLU A 379 -25.86 -7.54 -10.45
N ARG A 380 -26.80 -8.48 -10.49
CA ARG A 380 -26.60 -9.79 -11.13
C ARG A 380 -26.79 -9.70 -12.64
N ASP A 381 -27.73 -8.91 -13.07
CA ASP A 381 -27.94 -8.58 -14.48
C ASP A 381 -26.76 -7.81 -15.05
N GLU A 382 -26.22 -6.86 -14.28
CA GLU A 382 -24.96 -6.17 -14.60
C GLU A 382 -23.82 -7.15 -14.80
N GLY A 383 -23.56 -8.04 -13.84
CA GLY A 383 -22.49 -9.03 -13.93
C GLY A 383 -22.68 -10.03 -15.09
N ARG A 384 -23.94 -10.42 -15.37
CA ARG A 384 -24.25 -11.30 -16.50
C ARG A 384 -24.01 -10.63 -17.84
N TRP A 385 -24.37 -9.34 -17.97
CA TRP A 385 -24.13 -8.58 -19.19
C TRP A 385 -22.64 -8.40 -19.44
N ILE A 386 -21.87 -8.04 -18.39
CA ILE A 386 -20.41 -7.91 -18.48
C ILE A 386 -19.80 -9.23 -18.94
N ALA A 387 -20.17 -10.36 -18.33
CA ALA A 387 -19.67 -11.69 -18.73
C ALA A 387 -19.99 -11.99 -20.21
N GLY A 388 -21.23 -11.72 -20.64
CA GLY A 388 -21.64 -11.93 -22.03
C GLY A 388 -20.91 -11.03 -23.03
N GLU A 389 -20.56 -9.80 -22.65
CA GLU A 389 -19.82 -8.89 -23.52
C GLU A 389 -18.32 -9.27 -23.59
N ILE A 390 -17.74 -9.77 -22.48
CA ILE A 390 -16.40 -10.35 -22.45
C ILE A 390 -16.31 -11.53 -23.42
N GLU A 391 -17.27 -12.46 -23.38
CA GLU A 391 -17.32 -13.60 -24.30
C GLU A 391 -17.45 -13.19 -25.77
N LYS A 392 -18.22 -12.14 -26.04
CA LYS A 392 -18.32 -11.57 -27.41
C LYS A 392 -16.99 -10.97 -27.87
N LEU A 393 -16.27 -10.26 -26.98
CA LEU A 393 -14.94 -9.71 -27.28
C LEU A 393 -13.95 -10.84 -27.53
N HIS A 394 -13.96 -11.87 -26.69
CA HIS A 394 -13.09 -13.02 -26.83
C HIS A 394 -13.37 -13.79 -28.14
N SER A 395 -14.63 -14.01 -28.47
CA SER A 395 -15.02 -14.65 -29.75
C SER A 395 -14.59 -13.84 -30.99
N LYS A 396 -14.39 -12.53 -30.87
CA LYS A 396 -13.85 -11.64 -31.89
C LYS A 396 -12.32 -11.58 -31.91
N GLY A 397 -11.63 -12.35 -31.06
CA GLY A 397 -10.17 -12.46 -31.03
C GLY A 397 -9.48 -11.57 -30.01
N THR A 398 -10.18 -10.94 -29.06
CA THR A 398 -9.57 -10.24 -27.92
C THR A 398 -9.13 -11.28 -26.89
N SER A 399 -7.86 -11.24 -26.45
CA SER A 399 -7.39 -12.11 -25.35
C SER A 399 -8.07 -11.73 -24.04
N TYR A 400 -8.29 -12.71 -23.13
CA TYR A 400 -8.76 -12.41 -21.78
C TYR A 400 -7.80 -11.48 -21.02
N ASP A 401 -6.48 -11.61 -21.23
CA ASP A 401 -5.46 -10.73 -20.62
C ASP A 401 -5.59 -9.25 -21.04
N ASP A 402 -6.22 -9.01 -22.19
CA ASP A 402 -6.47 -7.67 -22.73
C ASP A 402 -7.73 -6.99 -22.12
N ILE A 403 -8.43 -7.69 -21.22
CA ILE A 403 -9.70 -7.23 -20.66
C ILE A 403 -9.56 -7.01 -19.16
N ALA A 404 -10.01 -5.84 -18.70
CA ALA A 404 -10.08 -5.53 -17.28
C ALA A 404 -11.49 -5.12 -16.83
N VAL A 405 -11.84 -5.50 -15.60
CA VAL A 405 -13.09 -5.11 -14.94
C VAL A 405 -12.77 -4.36 -13.67
N PHE A 406 -13.13 -3.08 -13.63
CA PHE A 406 -12.87 -2.19 -12.52
C PHE A 406 -14.12 -1.97 -11.68
N TYR A 407 -13.93 -1.84 -10.39
CA TYR A 407 -14.98 -1.50 -9.44
C TYR A 407 -14.44 -0.53 -8.37
N ARG A 408 -15.33 0.19 -7.69
CA ARG A 408 -14.94 1.18 -6.68
C ARG A 408 -14.51 0.54 -5.36
N THR A 409 -15.19 -0.52 -4.94
CA THR A 409 -14.91 -1.23 -3.68
C THR A 409 -14.87 -2.74 -3.89
N ASN A 410 -14.03 -3.44 -3.11
CA ASN A 410 -13.90 -4.90 -3.15
C ASN A 410 -15.20 -5.65 -2.83
N ALA A 411 -16.17 -5.01 -2.17
CA ALA A 411 -17.47 -5.62 -1.92
C ALA A 411 -18.26 -5.93 -3.20
N GLN A 412 -17.98 -5.23 -4.31
CA GLN A 412 -18.62 -5.43 -5.60
C GLN A 412 -18.09 -6.66 -6.34
N SER A 413 -16.84 -7.10 -6.06
CA SER A 413 -16.23 -8.23 -6.78
C SER A 413 -16.99 -9.51 -6.63
N ARG A 414 -17.57 -9.79 -5.45
CA ARG A 414 -18.20 -11.06 -5.12
C ARG A 414 -19.31 -11.48 -6.10
N ILE A 415 -20.11 -10.52 -6.56
CA ILE A 415 -21.21 -10.81 -7.50
C ILE A 415 -20.67 -11.00 -8.91
N LEU A 416 -19.67 -10.22 -9.30
CA LEU A 416 -18.97 -10.39 -10.57
C LEU A 416 -18.30 -11.76 -10.63
N GLU A 417 -17.62 -12.19 -9.55
CA GLU A 417 -17.01 -13.51 -9.41
C GLU A 417 -18.03 -14.64 -9.61
N ASP A 418 -19.20 -14.56 -8.93
CA ASP A 418 -20.27 -15.56 -9.08
C ASP A 418 -20.78 -15.62 -10.54
N MET A 419 -20.92 -14.47 -11.21
CA MET A 419 -21.38 -14.42 -12.60
C MET A 419 -20.33 -14.92 -13.58
N PHE A 420 -19.05 -14.59 -13.40
CA PHE A 420 -17.96 -15.09 -14.26
C PHE A 420 -17.72 -16.58 -14.08
N LEU A 421 -17.79 -17.09 -12.84
CA LEU A 421 -17.71 -18.52 -12.57
C LEU A 421 -18.84 -19.30 -13.29
N ARG A 422 -20.07 -18.76 -13.28
CA ARG A 422 -21.22 -19.36 -13.96
C ARG A 422 -21.13 -19.29 -15.49
N ALA A 423 -20.53 -18.23 -16.01
CA ALA A 423 -20.31 -18.06 -17.45
C ALA A 423 -19.08 -18.82 -17.97
N GLY A 424 -18.20 -19.32 -17.07
CA GLY A 424 -16.95 -19.97 -17.45
C GLY A 424 -15.85 -19.00 -17.86
N VAL A 425 -15.99 -17.71 -17.55
CA VAL A 425 -14.97 -16.68 -17.83
C VAL A 425 -13.84 -16.80 -16.81
N PRO A 426 -12.60 -17.05 -17.23
CA PRO A 426 -11.46 -17.10 -16.32
C PRO A 426 -11.12 -15.71 -15.82
N TYR A 427 -10.90 -15.55 -14.52
CA TYR A 427 -10.57 -14.26 -13.92
C TYR A 427 -9.49 -14.34 -12.85
N LYS A 428 -8.75 -13.26 -12.66
CA LYS A 428 -7.83 -13.02 -11.54
C LYS A 428 -8.19 -11.71 -10.84
N ILE A 429 -8.11 -11.71 -9.50
CA ILE A 429 -8.40 -10.52 -8.68
C ILE A 429 -7.10 -9.94 -8.17
N VAL A 430 -6.88 -8.65 -8.46
CA VAL A 430 -5.77 -7.89 -7.89
C VAL A 430 -6.24 -7.27 -6.57
N GLY A 431 -5.48 -7.51 -5.48
CA GLY A 431 -5.87 -7.07 -4.13
C GLY A 431 -6.76 -8.05 -3.38
N GLY A 432 -6.81 -9.34 -3.80
CA GLY A 432 -7.37 -10.46 -3.05
C GLY A 432 -6.50 -10.83 -1.83
N THR A 433 -6.82 -11.95 -1.14
CA THR A 433 -5.94 -12.48 -0.08
C THR A 433 -4.56 -12.80 -0.66
N ARG A 434 -3.56 -12.01 -0.25
CA ARG A 434 -2.19 -12.13 -0.75
C ARG A 434 -1.57 -13.45 -0.31
N PHE A 435 -0.68 -14.02 -1.13
CA PHE A 435 0.14 -15.17 -0.75
C PHE A 435 0.89 -14.93 0.57
N PHE A 436 1.51 -13.75 0.71
CA PHE A 436 2.27 -13.36 1.91
C PHE A 436 1.41 -13.02 3.13
N ASP A 437 0.09 -12.83 2.96
CA ASP A 437 -0.86 -12.64 4.06
C ASP A 437 -1.40 -13.94 4.65
N ARG A 438 -1.12 -15.07 4.01
CA ARG A 438 -1.51 -16.39 4.52
C ARG A 438 -0.84 -16.66 5.86
N ALA A 439 -1.61 -17.23 6.78
CA ALA A 439 -1.18 -17.40 8.18
C ALA A 439 0.13 -18.19 8.31
N GLU A 440 0.29 -19.26 7.54
CA GLU A 440 1.47 -20.11 7.48
C GLU A 440 2.70 -19.40 6.93
N ILE A 441 2.53 -18.54 5.92
CA ILE A 441 3.63 -17.74 5.35
C ILE A 441 4.05 -16.66 6.34
N ARG A 442 3.10 -15.98 6.96
CA ARG A 442 3.39 -15.01 8.03
C ARG A 442 4.09 -15.64 9.23
N ASP A 443 3.84 -16.92 9.52
CA ASP A 443 4.54 -17.64 10.58
C ASP A 443 6.01 -17.88 10.18
N VAL A 444 6.28 -18.28 8.91
CA VAL A 444 7.66 -18.40 8.39
C VAL A 444 8.36 -17.03 8.41
N MET A 445 7.70 -15.99 7.87
CA MET A 445 8.25 -14.63 7.88
C MET A 445 8.56 -14.12 9.29
N ALA A 446 7.73 -14.45 10.30
CA ALA A 446 7.98 -14.06 11.68
C ALA A 446 9.22 -14.75 12.26
N TYR A 447 9.50 -16.01 11.88
CA TYR A 447 10.76 -16.67 12.22
C TYR A 447 11.95 -15.95 11.58
N LEU A 448 11.86 -15.59 10.31
CA LEU A 448 12.92 -14.88 9.59
C LEU A 448 13.16 -13.47 10.18
N LYS A 449 12.09 -12.71 10.43
CA LYS A 449 12.15 -11.39 11.10
C LYS A 449 12.87 -11.50 12.45
N MET A 450 12.55 -12.51 13.25
CA MET A 450 13.15 -12.73 14.55
C MET A 450 14.63 -13.12 14.47
N ILE A 451 15.06 -13.81 13.41
CA ILE A 451 16.48 -14.13 13.19
C ILE A 451 17.24 -12.86 12.83
N VAL A 452 16.69 -12.00 12.01
CA VAL A 452 17.29 -10.69 11.68
C VAL A 452 17.33 -9.80 12.93
N ASN A 453 16.19 -9.65 13.61
CA ASN A 453 16.03 -8.77 14.77
C ASN A 453 15.38 -9.51 15.95
N PRO A 454 16.16 -10.13 16.86
CA PRO A 454 15.62 -10.81 18.04
C PRO A 454 14.92 -9.89 19.06
N ALA A 455 15.07 -8.57 18.93
CA ALA A 455 14.36 -7.60 19.76
C ALA A 455 12.90 -7.40 19.32
N ASP A 456 12.51 -7.91 18.15
CA ASP A 456 11.12 -7.84 17.65
C ASP A 456 10.19 -8.75 18.44
N GLU A 457 9.63 -8.20 19.51
CA GLU A 457 8.73 -8.89 20.44
C GLU A 457 7.49 -9.45 19.75
N MET A 458 6.98 -8.77 18.72
CA MET A 458 5.75 -9.19 18.00
C MET A 458 6.00 -10.48 17.23
N SER A 459 7.09 -10.57 16.49
CA SER A 459 7.48 -11.78 15.75
C SER A 459 7.79 -12.92 16.69
N VAL A 460 8.53 -12.66 17.79
CA VAL A 460 8.82 -13.68 18.82
C VAL A 460 7.53 -14.25 19.43
N LYS A 461 6.60 -13.40 19.85
CA LYS A 461 5.32 -13.84 20.45
C LYS A 461 4.43 -14.57 19.46
N ARG A 462 4.50 -14.24 18.18
CA ARG A 462 3.74 -14.92 17.13
C ARG A 462 4.14 -16.39 17.04
N VAL A 463 5.43 -16.70 17.04
CA VAL A 463 5.94 -18.03 16.70
C VAL A 463 6.46 -18.86 17.87
N ILE A 464 6.56 -18.29 19.07
CA ILE A 464 7.09 -18.98 20.25
C ILE A 464 6.38 -20.33 20.55
N ASN A 465 5.10 -20.45 20.21
CA ASN A 465 4.29 -21.67 20.37
C ASN A 465 3.70 -22.19 19.04
N THR A 466 4.25 -21.83 17.92
CA THR A 466 3.88 -22.26 16.57
C THR A 466 5.10 -22.90 15.90
N PRO A 467 5.14 -24.23 15.68
CA PRO A 467 4.21 -25.27 16.17
C PRO A 467 4.15 -25.38 17.69
N ARG A 468 3.19 -26.12 18.22
CA ARG A 468 2.93 -26.22 19.67
C ARG A 468 4.13 -26.75 20.47
N ARG A 469 4.77 -25.88 21.24
CA ARG A 469 5.90 -26.20 22.16
C ARG A 469 5.47 -26.30 23.62
N GLY A 470 4.19 -26.18 23.93
CA GLY A 470 3.66 -26.18 25.30
C GLY A 470 3.82 -24.86 26.04
N ILE A 471 4.12 -23.78 25.30
CA ILE A 471 4.27 -22.42 25.83
C ILE A 471 2.92 -21.71 25.69
N GLY A 472 2.08 -21.76 26.71
CA GLY A 472 0.76 -21.12 26.71
C GLY A 472 0.79 -19.67 27.18
N SER A 473 -0.37 -18.99 27.12
CA SER A 473 -0.53 -17.59 27.53
C SER A 473 -0.02 -17.27 28.93
N THR A 474 -0.22 -18.16 29.87
CA THR A 474 0.31 -17.99 31.25
C THR A 474 1.83 -18.01 31.31
N SER A 475 2.50 -18.80 30.45
CA SER A 475 3.96 -18.81 30.33
C SER A 475 4.47 -17.53 29.70
N ILE A 476 3.79 -17.04 28.62
CA ILE A 476 4.09 -15.78 27.97
C ILE A 476 4.01 -14.63 28.98
N GLN A 477 2.93 -14.53 29.76
CA GLN A 477 2.78 -13.50 30.80
C GLN A 477 3.90 -13.55 31.87
N LYS A 478 4.39 -14.74 32.21
CA LYS A 478 5.53 -14.90 33.13
C LYS A 478 6.82 -14.40 32.49
N ILE A 479 7.05 -14.71 31.21
CA ILE A 479 8.21 -14.22 30.44
C ILE A 479 8.16 -12.68 30.30
N GLU A 480 6.98 -12.11 30.02
CA GLU A 480 6.79 -10.66 29.99
C GLU A 480 7.11 -9.98 31.33
N ARG A 481 6.73 -10.62 32.45
CA ARG A 481 7.11 -10.14 33.79
C ARG A 481 8.62 -10.21 33.96
N LEU A 482 9.24 -11.35 33.59
CA LEU A 482 10.68 -11.55 33.67
C LEU A 482 11.45 -10.51 32.84
N ALA A 483 10.95 -10.17 31.63
CA ALA A 483 11.50 -9.12 30.77
C ALA A 483 11.47 -7.74 31.45
N ARG A 484 10.34 -7.38 32.06
CA ARG A 484 10.19 -6.12 32.80
C ARG A 484 11.10 -6.05 34.03
N ASP A 485 11.13 -7.14 34.81
CA ASP A 485 11.90 -7.19 36.06
C ASP A 485 13.41 -7.09 35.79
N ASN A 486 13.88 -7.67 34.67
CA ASN A 486 15.29 -7.65 34.27
C ASN A 486 15.62 -6.51 33.28
N ARG A 487 14.65 -5.68 32.87
CA ARG A 487 14.82 -4.58 31.88
C ARG A 487 15.49 -5.07 30.59
N CYS A 488 15.06 -6.22 30.07
CA CYS A 488 15.61 -6.84 28.88
C CYS A 488 14.52 -7.12 27.84
N SER A 489 14.91 -7.50 26.62
CA SER A 489 13.96 -7.85 25.56
C SER A 489 13.18 -9.13 25.93
N PHE A 490 12.04 -9.34 25.27
CA PHE A 490 11.25 -10.55 25.49
C PHE A 490 12.02 -11.82 25.10
N PHE A 491 12.86 -11.77 24.08
CA PHE A 491 13.71 -12.89 23.68
C PHE A 491 14.80 -13.18 24.73
N GLN A 492 15.48 -12.16 25.27
CA GLN A 492 16.42 -12.33 26.38
C GLN A 492 15.73 -12.92 27.62
N ALA A 493 14.50 -12.52 27.91
CA ALA A 493 13.72 -13.12 28.98
C ALA A 493 13.38 -14.60 28.69
N CYS A 494 13.18 -14.99 27.43
CA CYS A 494 13.05 -16.38 27.04
C CYS A 494 14.34 -17.17 27.35
N GLU A 495 15.51 -16.58 27.10
CA GLU A 495 16.82 -17.20 27.44
C GLU A 495 16.97 -17.36 28.93
N ILE A 496 16.71 -16.33 29.72
CA ILE A 496 16.73 -16.40 31.21
C ILE A 496 15.76 -17.48 31.68
N ALA A 497 14.56 -17.55 31.13
CA ALA A 497 13.53 -18.53 31.47
C ALA A 497 13.96 -19.98 31.22
N THR A 498 14.92 -20.26 30.35
CA THR A 498 15.47 -21.62 30.15
C THR A 498 16.20 -22.14 31.39
N ALA A 499 16.86 -21.25 32.13
CA ALA A 499 17.62 -21.57 33.34
C ALA A 499 16.77 -21.59 34.64
N GLU A 500 15.59 -20.96 34.61
CA GLU A 500 14.71 -20.81 35.79
C GLU A 500 13.96 -22.08 36.12
N THR A 501 14.46 -22.83 37.17
CA THR A 501 13.91 -24.15 37.54
C THR A 501 12.63 -24.10 38.33
N GLY A 502 12.31 -22.96 38.97
CA GLY A 502 11.14 -22.80 39.84
C GLY A 502 9.91 -22.21 39.19
N MET A 503 10.09 -21.40 38.16
CA MET A 503 9.02 -20.61 37.53
C MET A 503 8.29 -21.38 36.42
N PHE A 504 9.00 -22.23 35.68
CA PHE A 504 8.52 -22.92 34.47
C PHE A 504 8.64 -24.44 34.60
N SER A 505 7.67 -25.18 34.04
CA SER A 505 7.75 -26.64 33.94
C SER A 505 8.90 -27.08 33.02
N ALA A 506 9.39 -28.30 33.19
CA ALA A 506 10.43 -28.87 32.34
C ALA A 506 10.05 -28.84 30.84
N LYS A 507 8.77 -29.12 30.52
CA LYS A 507 8.26 -29.05 29.14
C LYS A 507 8.39 -27.65 28.54
N VAL A 508 8.03 -26.61 29.31
CA VAL A 508 8.14 -25.22 28.87
C VAL A 508 9.60 -24.81 28.69
N ARG A 509 10.47 -25.17 29.66
CA ARG A 509 11.90 -24.85 29.54
C ARG A 509 12.56 -25.52 28.35
N ASN A 510 12.27 -26.80 28.10
CA ASN A 510 12.77 -27.48 26.91
C ASN A 510 12.26 -26.86 25.63
N GLY A 511 10.98 -26.45 25.57
CA GLY A 511 10.41 -25.73 24.44
C GLY A 511 11.09 -24.38 24.20
N LEU A 512 11.38 -23.62 25.25
CA LEU A 512 12.12 -22.36 25.18
C LEU A 512 13.58 -22.58 24.76
N SER A 513 14.25 -23.61 25.31
CA SER A 513 15.63 -23.92 24.93
C SER A 513 15.76 -24.28 23.46
N SER A 514 14.85 -25.11 22.92
CA SER A 514 14.84 -25.45 21.50
C SER A 514 14.57 -24.21 20.64
N PHE A 515 13.67 -23.33 21.08
CA PHE A 515 13.31 -22.09 20.38
C PHE A 515 14.49 -21.10 20.32
N VAL A 516 15.15 -20.89 21.46
CA VAL A 516 16.34 -20.03 21.55
C VAL A 516 17.49 -20.58 20.71
N ALA A 517 17.72 -21.89 20.76
CA ALA A 517 18.77 -22.56 19.98
C ALA A 517 18.56 -22.37 18.47
N LEU A 518 17.30 -22.47 18.00
CA LEU A 518 16.94 -22.26 16.60
C LEU A 518 17.33 -20.85 16.12
N VAL A 519 17.00 -19.81 16.88
CA VAL A 519 17.32 -18.42 16.51
C VAL A 519 18.82 -18.21 16.45
N ARG A 520 19.54 -18.69 17.46
CA ARG A 520 21.01 -18.56 17.51
C ARG A 520 21.68 -19.31 16.35
N GLU A 521 21.14 -20.45 15.96
CA GLU A 521 21.62 -21.21 14.83
C GLU A 521 21.35 -20.51 13.52
N GLY A 522 20.12 -20.03 13.30
CA GLY A 522 19.74 -19.27 12.11
C GLY A 522 20.60 -18.01 11.91
N ARG A 523 20.99 -17.33 12.99
CA ARG A 523 21.89 -16.16 12.89
C ARG A 523 23.32 -16.50 12.46
N ARG A 524 23.81 -17.70 12.80
CA ARG A 524 25.18 -18.17 12.51
C ARG A 524 25.28 -18.95 11.21
N MET A 525 24.15 -19.25 10.58
CA MET A 525 24.16 -20.02 9.36
C MET A 525 24.74 -19.20 8.24
N ASP A 526 25.79 -19.73 7.63
CA ASP A 526 26.42 -19.22 6.43
C ASP A 526 25.96 -20.11 5.27
N GLY A 527 25.50 -19.52 4.18
CA GLY A 527 24.99 -20.26 3.03
C GLY A 527 23.99 -19.44 2.23
N GLU A 528 23.46 -20.07 1.20
CA GLU A 528 22.42 -19.49 0.36
C GLU A 528 21.16 -19.18 1.18
N LEU A 529 20.45 -18.15 0.78
CA LEU A 529 19.21 -17.70 1.44
C LEU A 529 18.17 -18.83 1.52
N LYS A 530 18.03 -19.60 0.45
CA LYS A 530 17.18 -20.78 0.40
C LYS A 530 17.50 -21.76 1.51
N ASP A 531 18.78 -22.07 1.75
CA ASP A 531 19.23 -23.03 2.78
C ASP A 531 18.85 -22.56 4.18
N VAL A 532 18.95 -21.25 4.44
CA VAL A 532 18.54 -20.66 5.72
C VAL A 532 17.04 -20.82 5.93
N VAL A 533 16.23 -20.54 4.92
CA VAL A 533 14.76 -20.67 5.00
C VAL A 533 14.35 -22.13 5.15
N GLU A 534 14.98 -23.03 4.38
CA GLU A 534 14.74 -24.49 4.46
C GLU A 534 15.09 -25.05 5.85
N MET A 535 16.24 -24.69 6.40
CA MET A 535 16.65 -25.06 7.75
C MET A 535 15.60 -24.62 8.80
N ILE A 536 15.07 -23.39 8.67
CA ILE A 536 14.06 -22.89 9.60
C ILE A 536 12.77 -23.69 9.48
N VAL A 537 12.29 -23.91 8.27
CA VAL A 537 11.08 -24.71 8.02
C VAL A 537 11.24 -26.13 8.59
N ASP A 538 12.38 -26.77 8.38
CA ASP A 538 12.66 -28.13 8.83
C ASP A 538 12.80 -28.20 10.36
N LYS A 539 13.62 -27.35 10.96
CA LYS A 539 13.89 -27.41 12.43
C LYS A 539 12.72 -26.93 13.25
N THR A 540 11.88 -26.03 12.73
CA THR A 540 10.64 -25.67 13.42
C THR A 540 9.64 -26.80 13.44
N GLY A 541 9.65 -27.69 12.44
CA GLY A 541 8.66 -28.74 12.26
C GLY A 541 7.32 -28.24 11.76
N LEU A 542 7.27 -27.02 11.18
CA LEU A 542 6.03 -26.42 10.64
C LEU A 542 5.40 -27.31 9.57
N LEU A 543 6.21 -27.73 8.60
CA LEU A 543 5.77 -28.57 7.49
C LEU A 543 5.22 -29.92 7.98
N GLN A 544 5.95 -30.56 8.92
CA GLN A 544 5.54 -31.82 9.53
C GLN A 544 4.26 -31.68 10.35
N ALA A 545 4.09 -30.56 11.06
CA ALA A 545 2.88 -30.28 11.83
C ALA A 545 1.64 -30.17 10.92
N PHE A 546 1.72 -29.46 9.80
CA PHE A 546 0.62 -29.36 8.84
C PHE A 546 0.33 -30.70 8.16
N ARG A 547 1.34 -31.43 7.72
CA ARG A 547 1.15 -32.77 7.12
C ARG A 547 0.54 -33.77 8.11
N ALA A 548 0.86 -33.67 9.40
CA ALA A 548 0.31 -34.55 10.45
C ALA A 548 -1.17 -34.30 10.73
N GLU A 549 -1.73 -33.12 10.37
CA GLU A 549 -3.15 -32.82 10.50
C GLU A 549 -4.01 -33.59 9.49
N GLY A 550 -3.46 -33.95 8.30
CA GLY A 550 -4.09 -34.83 7.30
C GLY A 550 -5.38 -34.26 6.69
N THR A 551 -5.56 -32.95 6.69
CA THR A 551 -6.69 -32.27 6.04
C THR A 551 -6.23 -31.64 4.72
N MET A 552 -7.14 -31.50 3.75
CA MET A 552 -6.83 -30.81 2.49
C MET A 552 -6.36 -29.37 2.72
N GLU A 553 -6.89 -28.70 3.76
CA GLU A 553 -6.50 -27.36 4.11
C GLU A 553 -5.06 -27.32 4.65
N SER A 554 -4.68 -28.26 5.52
CA SER A 554 -3.33 -28.34 6.04
C SER A 554 -2.30 -28.75 4.98
N GLU A 555 -2.70 -29.56 4.00
CA GLU A 555 -1.86 -29.93 2.86
C GLU A 555 -1.60 -28.72 1.96
N SER A 556 -2.63 -27.92 1.66
CA SER A 556 -2.46 -26.66 0.93
C SER A 556 -1.56 -25.66 1.66
N ARG A 557 -1.62 -25.61 3.00
CA ARG A 557 -0.69 -24.77 3.79
C ARG A 557 0.76 -25.28 3.69
N ALA A 558 0.95 -26.59 3.64
CA ALA A 558 2.29 -27.17 3.46
C ALA A 558 2.83 -26.86 2.05
N GLU A 559 1.99 -26.90 1.02
CA GLU A 559 2.33 -26.51 -0.35
C GLU A 559 2.72 -25.02 -0.43
N ASN A 560 1.97 -24.13 0.25
CA ASN A 560 2.29 -22.72 0.31
C ASN A 560 3.68 -22.46 0.92
N ILE A 561 4.07 -23.19 1.96
CA ILE A 561 5.42 -23.08 2.54
C ILE A 561 6.49 -23.54 1.54
N GLN A 562 6.23 -24.59 0.77
CA GLN A 562 7.16 -25.04 -0.27
C GLN A 562 7.28 -24.03 -1.41
N GLU A 563 6.18 -23.38 -1.79
CA GLU A 563 6.19 -22.26 -2.75
C GLU A 563 7.03 -21.09 -2.24
N PHE A 564 6.96 -20.78 -0.94
CA PHE A 564 7.79 -19.72 -0.32
C PHE A 564 9.30 -20.01 -0.40
N LEU A 565 9.71 -21.28 -0.32
CA LEU A 565 11.11 -21.66 -0.55
C LEU A 565 11.56 -21.33 -1.98
N GLY A 566 10.67 -21.52 -2.97
CA GLY A 566 10.89 -21.11 -4.35
C GLY A 566 11.09 -19.59 -4.49
N VAL A 567 10.26 -18.81 -3.79
CA VAL A 567 10.38 -17.34 -3.77
C VAL A 567 11.70 -16.87 -3.17
N ALA A 568 12.20 -17.54 -2.12
CA ALA A 568 13.49 -17.20 -1.53
C ALA A 568 14.66 -17.49 -2.49
N ALA A 569 14.61 -18.60 -3.25
CA ALA A 569 15.60 -18.93 -4.26
C ALA A 569 15.57 -17.95 -5.45
N GLU A 570 14.37 -17.63 -5.96
CA GLU A 570 14.21 -16.65 -7.05
C GLU A 570 14.72 -15.27 -6.64
N PHE A 571 14.46 -14.86 -5.40
CA PHE A 571 14.97 -13.60 -4.87
C PHE A 571 16.49 -13.57 -4.89
N GLU A 572 17.15 -14.65 -4.48
CA GLU A 572 18.60 -14.72 -4.45
C GLU A 572 19.23 -14.63 -5.86
N GLU A 573 18.63 -15.31 -6.85
CA GLU A 573 19.07 -15.26 -8.25
C GLU A 573 18.92 -13.85 -8.87
N THR A 574 17.87 -13.11 -8.47
CA THR A 574 17.56 -11.78 -9.05
C THR A 574 18.11 -10.62 -8.21
N HIS A 575 18.57 -10.88 -6.99
CA HIS A 575 18.96 -9.84 -6.03
C HIS A 575 20.25 -9.14 -6.41
N GLU A 576 21.21 -9.85 -6.99
CA GLU A 576 22.49 -9.26 -7.46
C GLU A 576 22.25 -8.13 -8.47
N ASP A 577 21.25 -8.26 -9.36
CA ASP A 577 20.88 -7.20 -10.31
C ASP A 577 20.23 -5.98 -9.62
N ILE A 578 19.54 -6.20 -8.51
CA ILE A 578 18.92 -5.14 -7.71
C ILE A 578 19.97 -4.44 -6.83
N GLU A 579 20.84 -5.19 -6.19
CA GLU A 579 21.97 -4.64 -5.41
C GLU A 579 22.92 -3.81 -6.27
N GLY A 580 23.20 -4.23 -7.49
CA GLY A 580 24.05 -3.47 -8.42
C GLY A 580 23.54 -2.06 -8.70
N THR A 581 22.24 -1.80 -8.57
CA THR A 581 21.64 -0.45 -8.68
C THR A 581 21.54 0.29 -7.35
N LEU A 582 21.62 -0.42 -6.21
CA LEU A 582 21.43 0.11 -4.86
C LEU A 582 22.74 0.18 -4.05
N GLU A 583 23.90 -0.18 -4.62
CA GLU A 583 25.19 -0.17 -3.94
C GLU A 583 25.51 1.17 -3.26
N SER A 584 26.13 1.10 -2.10
CA SER A 584 26.66 2.28 -1.40
C SER A 584 27.87 2.86 -2.15
N LEU A 585 28.23 4.10 -1.85
CA LEU A 585 29.43 4.72 -2.42
C LEU A 585 30.70 3.97 -2.02
N GLU A 586 30.73 3.37 -0.84
CA GLU A 586 31.87 2.58 -0.34
C GLU A 586 32.00 1.26 -1.10
N GLU A 587 30.89 0.57 -1.39
CA GLU A 587 30.85 -0.63 -2.21
C GLU A 587 31.32 -0.35 -3.64
N LEU A 588 30.88 0.78 -4.22
CA LEU A 588 31.32 1.21 -5.54
C LEU A 588 32.84 1.48 -5.58
N ARG A 589 33.41 2.08 -4.51
CA ARG A 589 34.85 2.27 -4.38
C ARG A 589 35.58 0.93 -4.22
N ALA A 590 35.07 0.04 -3.39
CA ALA A 590 35.62 -1.31 -3.20
C ALA A 590 35.60 -2.11 -4.51
N ALA A 591 34.57 -1.90 -5.32
CA ALA A 591 34.45 -2.48 -6.66
C ALA A 591 35.37 -1.81 -7.71
N GLY A 592 36.18 -0.81 -7.34
CA GLY A 592 37.15 -0.11 -8.22
C GLY A 592 36.48 0.86 -9.20
N VAL A 593 35.29 1.36 -8.94
CA VAL A 593 34.62 2.37 -9.76
C VAL A 593 35.33 3.70 -9.56
N ALA A 594 35.88 4.27 -10.65
CA ALA A 594 36.56 5.55 -10.61
C ALA A 594 35.61 6.73 -10.36
N ASP A 595 36.14 7.82 -9.78
CA ASP A 595 35.44 9.09 -9.54
C ASP A 595 34.27 9.04 -8.52
N VAL A 596 34.20 8.02 -7.67
CA VAL A 596 33.25 8.03 -6.53
C VAL A 596 33.72 9.06 -5.48
N PRO A 597 32.84 9.99 -5.04
CA PRO A 597 33.23 11.03 -4.09
C PRO A 597 33.80 10.45 -2.79
N VAL A 598 34.85 11.07 -2.25
CA VAL A 598 35.41 10.69 -0.94
C VAL A 598 34.48 11.31 0.10
N SER A 599 33.88 10.52 1.00
CA SER A 599 33.27 11.07 2.20
C SER A 599 34.40 11.74 2.98
N ALA A 600 34.21 13.00 3.39
CA ALA A 600 35.13 13.63 4.29
C ALA A 600 35.18 12.80 5.57
N GLU A 601 36.30 12.15 5.85
CA GLU A 601 36.54 11.60 7.19
C GLU A 601 36.31 12.74 8.17
N PRO A 602 35.56 12.56 9.26
CA PRO A 602 35.47 13.60 10.27
C PRO A 602 36.90 13.87 10.76
N GLU A 603 37.41 15.11 10.56
CA GLU A 603 38.67 15.50 11.12
C GLU A 603 38.61 15.22 12.63
N PRO A 604 39.61 14.57 13.22
CA PRO A 604 39.64 14.32 14.64
C PRO A 604 39.49 15.65 15.36
N VAL A 605 38.38 15.84 16.08
CA VAL A 605 38.16 17.00 16.91
C VAL A 605 39.27 17.03 17.95
N VAL A 606 40.23 17.88 17.74
CA VAL A 606 41.26 18.20 18.75
C VAL A 606 40.53 18.90 19.89
N VAL A 607 40.22 18.15 20.93
CA VAL A 607 39.69 18.67 22.19
C VAL A 607 40.81 19.53 22.82
N SER A 608 40.75 20.84 22.56
CA SER A 608 41.57 21.79 23.27
C SER A 608 41.14 21.82 24.74
N ALA A 609 42.07 21.60 25.64
CA ALA A 609 41.85 21.66 27.07
C ALA A 609 41.23 23.02 27.50
N PRO A 610 40.30 23.02 28.47
CA PRO A 610 39.64 24.25 28.92
C PRO A 610 40.60 25.20 29.59
N ALA A 611 40.54 26.48 29.18
CA ALA A 611 41.20 27.58 29.86
C ALA A 611 40.48 27.87 31.20
N PRO A 612 41.23 28.37 32.24
CA PRO A 612 40.70 28.51 33.60
C PRO A 612 39.72 29.68 33.71
N GLU A 613 38.71 29.48 34.54
CA GLU A 613 37.64 30.43 34.88
C GLU A 613 38.14 31.72 35.52
N PRO A 614 37.51 32.88 35.30
CA PRO A 614 37.51 33.99 36.25
C PRO A 614 36.25 33.94 37.13
N GLY A 615 36.47 34.08 38.42
CA GLY A 615 35.50 33.99 39.50
C GLY A 615 34.42 35.08 39.53
N PRO A 616 33.56 35.11 40.55
CA PRO A 616 32.19 35.55 40.47
C PRO A 616 31.96 37.00 40.83
N SER A 617 30.96 37.64 40.19
CA SER A 617 30.28 38.80 40.77
C SER A 617 28.78 38.80 40.41
N ALA A 618 27.96 38.66 41.46
CA ALA A 618 26.53 38.99 41.48
C ALA A 618 26.39 40.53 41.73
N PRO A 619 25.19 41.18 41.74
CA PRO A 619 23.85 40.66 41.90
C PRO A 619 22.69 41.29 41.05
N ALA A 620 21.59 40.56 40.98
CA ALA A 620 20.21 40.97 41.22
C ALA A 620 19.53 42.22 40.63
N SER A 621 18.28 41.94 40.28
CA SER A 621 17.06 42.79 40.15
C SER A 621 16.78 43.22 38.68
N SER A 622 15.55 43.04 38.16
CA SER A 622 14.22 43.12 38.75
C SER A 622 13.17 42.60 37.74
N PHE A 623 12.35 41.72 38.24
CA PHE A 623 11.07 41.40 37.71
C PHE A 623 10.09 42.48 38.22
N GLU A 624 9.41 43.17 37.34
CA GLU A 624 8.15 43.89 37.49
C GLU A 624 8.14 45.11 36.54
N ALA A 625 7.30 44.97 35.52
CA ALA A 625 6.42 46.02 35.00
C ALA A 625 6.05 45.70 33.54
N LEU A 626 4.87 45.21 33.35
CA LEU A 626 3.89 45.71 32.40
C LEU A 626 2.63 44.84 32.35
N VAL A 627 1.84 45.03 33.39
CA VAL A 627 0.38 44.82 33.31
C VAL A 627 -0.20 46.20 33.00
N GLY A 628 -0.99 46.29 31.94
CA GLY A 628 -1.88 47.43 31.74
C GLY A 628 -1.88 48.03 30.35
N ALA A 629 -2.78 47.54 29.48
CA ALA A 629 -3.70 48.36 28.66
C ALA A 629 -4.73 47.46 27.99
N ARG A 630 -5.93 47.59 28.49
CA ARG A 630 -7.16 47.10 27.82
C ARG A 630 -7.62 48.13 26.80
N ASP A 631 -8.32 47.59 25.83
CA ASP A 631 -9.50 48.08 25.06
C ASP A 631 -9.26 48.61 23.65
N ALA A 632 -9.85 47.90 22.79
CA ALA A 632 -10.82 48.34 21.76
C ALA A 632 -10.62 47.70 20.39
N ALA A 633 -11.73 47.15 19.94
CA ALA A 633 -12.15 46.87 18.53
C ALA A 633 -11.93 45.49 17.95
N GLY A 634 -13.03 44.85 17.90
CA GLY A 634 -13.45 43.64 17.23
C GLY A 634 -12.88 43.38 15.82
N SER A 635 -12.36 42.19 15.67
CA SER A 635 -12.38 41.44 14.43
C SER A 635 -12.22 39.96 14.77
N ASN A 636 -12.94 39.17 14.02
CA ASN A 636 -13.16 37.72 14.16
C ASN A 636 -11.88 36.90 14.13
N PRO A 637 -11.61 35.92 15.02
CA PRO A 637 -10.35 35.18 15.09
C PRO A 637 -10.24 33.98 14.15
N LEU A 638 -11.03 33.89 13.08
CA LEU A 638 -11.04 32.71 12.20
C LEU A 638 -10.36 32.88 10.85
N ASP A 639 -9.77 34.03 10.57
CA ASP A 639 -9.12 34.28 9.26
C ASP A 639 -7.56 34.29 9.29
N SER A 640 -6.93 33.69 10.28
CA SER A 640 -5.45 33.69 10.36
C SER A 640 -4.83 32.32 10.67
N LEU A 641 -5.31 31.27 10.03
CA LEU A 641 -4.62 29.96 9.98
C LEU A 641 -4.24 29.62 8.53
N ALA A 642 -3.76 30.59 7.79
CA ALA A 642 -2.87 30.34 6.68
C ALA A 642 -1.46 30.18 7.27
N ALA A 643 -0.95 28.96 7.28
CA ALA A 643 0.46 28.70 7.56
C ALA A 643 1.31 29.53 6.60
N PRO A 644 2.36 30.22 7.06
CA PRO A 644 3.25 30.96 6.15
C PRO A 644 3.87 29.93 5.18
N ALA A 645 3.72 30.17 3.89
CA ALA A 645 4.43 29.44 2.85
C ALA A 645 5.93 29.71 3.02
N PHE A 646 6.67 28.79 3.61
CA PHE A 646 8.12 28.83 3.66
C PHE A 646 8.67 28.48 2.29
N SER A 647 9.47 29.39 1.70
CA SER A 647 10.25 29.05 0.51
C SER A 647 11.37 28.05 0.89
N PRO A 648 11.84 27.19 -0.05
CA PRO A 648 12.97 26.30 0.20
C PRO A 648 14.23 27.01 0.72
N GLN A 649 14.39 28.28 0.39
CA GLN A 649 15.47 29.13 0.89
C GLN A 649 15.26 29.56 2.34
N ASP A 650 14.00 29.76 2.77
CA ASP A 650 13.68 30.08 4.16
C ASP A 650 13.78 28.82 5.05
N ALA A 651 13.44 27.62 4.51
CA ALA A 651 13.65 26.35 5.18
C ALA A 651 15.14 26.04 5.36
N LEU A 652 15.97 26.31 4.34
CA LEU A 652 17.43 26.19 4.43
C LEU A 652 18.02 27.23 5.39
N ALA A 653 17.53 28.45 5.36
CA ALA A 653 17.95 29.51 6.30
C ALA A 653 17.54 29.22 7.75
N ALA A 654 16.34 28.61 7.94
CA ALA A 654 15.87 28.15 9.24
C ALA A 654 16.64 26.93 9.76
N ALA A 655 16.99 26.00 8.89
CA ALA A 655 17.84 24.84 9.21
C ALA A 655 19.27 25.30 9.58
N ILE A 656 19.83 26.30 8.88
CA ILE A 656 21.13 26.87 9.15
C ILE A 656 21.09 27.80 10.39
N ALA A 657 19.97 28.46 10.69
CA ALA A 657 19.82 29.37 11.81
C ALA A 657 19.57 28.70 13.17
N GLY A 658 19.51 27.36 13.22
CA GLY A 658 19.47 26.63 14.50
C GLY A 658 18.17 26.77 15.28
N ASN A 659 17.08 27.13 14.63
CA ASN A 659 15.78 27.32 15.27
C ASN A 659 14.81 26.25 14.84
N ALA A 660 14.88 25.05 15.39
CA ALA A 660 13.71 24.20 15.54
C ALA A 660 13.91 22.90 16.33
N TYR A 661 15.08 22.28 16.32
CA TYR A 661 15.26 21.10 17.16
C TYR A 661 16.63 21.20 17.83
N ALA A 662 16.65 21.41 19.16
CA ALA A 662 17.84 21.17 19.94
C ALA A 662 18.28 19.72 19.64
N VAL A 663 19.45 19.57 19.03
CA VAL A 663 20.06 18.26 18.81
C VAL A 663 20.14 17.61 20.19
N PRO A 664 19.43 16.49 20.46
CA PRO A 664 19.64 15.80 21.70
C PRO A 664 21.10 15.34 21.72
N THR A 665 21.88 15.83 22.62
CA THR A 665 23.26 15.37 22.85
C THR A 665 23.29 13.97 23.45
N GLU A 666 22.15 13.47 23.91
CA GLU A 666 21.99 12.09 24.40
C GLU A 666 20.95 11.35 23.53
N LEU A 667 21.27 10.12 23.17
CA LEU A 667 20.34 9.23 22.48
C LEU A 667 19.07 9.05 23.31
N PRO A 668 17.89 8.96 22.69
CA PRO A 668 16.62 8.77 23.40
C PRO A 668 16.65 7.54 24.31
N ALA A 669 15.99 7.61 25.45
CA ALA A 669 15.88 6.48 26.35
C ALA A 669 15.25 5.26 25.64
N GLY A 670 15.97 4.12 25.61
CA GLY A 670 15.56 2.91 24.90
C GLY A 670 16.23 2.73 23.53
N ALA A 671 17.20 3.58 23.17
CA ALA A 671 18.03 3.39 21.97
C ALA A 671 18.73 2.01 22.02
N VAL A 672 18.72 1.32 20.89
CA VAL A 672 19.39 0.01 20.72
C VAL A 672 20.59 0.24 19.79
N HIS A 673 21.77 -0.20 20.23
CA HIS A 673 22.99 -0.09 19.41
C HIS A 673 23.25 -1.38 18.64
N ALA A 674 23.73 -1.30 17.40
CA ALA A 674 24.06 -2.45 16.55
C ALA A 674 25.00 -3.41 17.25
N ASP A 675 26.05 -2.90 17.88
CA ASP A 675 27.02 -3.68 18.65
C ASP A 675 26.37 -4.43 19.83
N GLU A 676 25.28 -3.93 20.37
CA GLU A 676 24.56 -4.55 21.48
C GLU A 676 23.74 -5.75 21.00
N ILE A 677 23.12 -5.67 19.83
CA ILE A 677 22.44 -6.80 19.19
C ILE A 677 23.46 -7.90 18.86
N GLU A 678 24.57 -7.56 18.22
CA GLU A 678 25.59 -8.55 17.87
C GLU A 678 26.28 -9.15 19.10
N ARG A 679 26.61 -8.34 20.11
CA ARG A 679 27.15 -8.84 21.38
C ARG A 679 26.18 -9.76 22.10
N THR A 680 24.89 -9.45 22.07
CA THR A 680 23.86 -10.16 22.81
C THR A 680 23.45 -11.45 22.11
N TYR A 681 23.20 -11.39 20.79
CA TYR A 681 22.57 -12.48 20.03
C TYR A 681 23.53 -13.18 19.07
N GLY A 682 24.74 -12.66 18.87
CA GLY A 682 25.72 -13.11 17.91
C GLY A 682 25.55 -12.45 16.53
N PRO A 683 26.57 -12.54 15.66
CA PRO A 683 26.53 -11.96 14.33
C PRO A 683 25.47 -12.63 13.46
N LEU A 684 24.90 -11.86 12.53
CA LEU A 684 24.05 -12.37 11.46
C LEU A 684 24.95 -12.64 10.24
N THR A 685 25.09 -13.92 9.88
CA THR A 685 26.03 -14.33 8.83
C THR A 685 25.42 -14.21 7.43
N CYS A 686 24.16 -14.63 7.25
CA CYS A 686 23.46 -14.51 5.97
C CYS A 686 23.06 -13.06 5.69
N LYS A 687 23.82 -12.38 4.83
CA LYS A 687 23.60 -10.97 4.48
C LYS A 687 22.37 -10.75 3.58
N ALA A 688 21.97 -11.74 2.79
CA ALA A 688 20.80 -11.67 1.92
C ALA A 688 19.47 -11.72 2.68
N LEU A 689 19.45 -12.25 3.91
CA LEU A 689 18.21 -12.38 4.70
C LEU A 689 17.57 -11.04 5.09
N PRO A 690 18.27 -10.02 5.57
CA PRO A 690 17.69 -8.68 5.77
C PRO A 690 17.10 -8.09 4.49
N ALA A 691 17.77 -8.24 3.37
CA ALA A 691 17.32 -7.74 2.08
C ALA A 691 16.04 -8.46 1.60
N LEU A 692 15.92 -9.77 1.78
CA LEU A 692 14.66 -10.49 1.56
C LEU A 692 13.53 -9.95 2.44
N MET A 693 13.79 -9.71 3.73
CA MET A 693 12.77 -9.18 4.64
C MET A 693 12.30 -7.77 4.24
N GLU A 694 13.20 -6.94 3.77
CA GLU A 694 12.90 -5.61 3.24
C GLU A 694 12.05 -5.70 1.97
N TRP A 695 12.49 -6.52 1.01
CA TRP A 695 11.76 -6.73 -0.24
C TRP A 695 10.33 -7.24 0.02
N LEU A 696 10.16 -8.20 0.93
CA LEU A 696 8.83 -8.71 1.32
C LEU A 696 7.96 -7.63 2.00
N ALA A 697 8.55 -6.77 2.83
CA ALA A 697 7.83 -5.70 3.52
C ALA A 697 7.38 -4.58 2.57
N LEU A 698 8.18 -4.25 1.56
CA LEU A 698 7.91 -3.17 0.60
C LEU A 698 7.08 -3.63 -0.62
N ARG A 699 6.78 -4.92 -0.75
CA ARG A 699 6.05 -5.47 -1.90
C ARG A 699 4.58 -5.02 -1.92
N SER A 700 4.09 -4.67 -3.11
CA SER A 700 2.70 -4.26 -3.35
C SER A 700 1.88 -5.33 -4.11
N ASP A 701 0.54 -5.18 -4.10
CA ASP A 701 -0.37 -6.09 -4.85
C ASP A 701 -0.10 -6.11 -6.36
N LEU A 702 0.41 -5.00 -6.89
CA LEU A 702 0.70 -4.86 -8.31
C LEU A 702 1.91 -5.68 -8.76
N ASP A 703 2.79 -6.02 -7.82
CA ASP A 703 4.00 -6.81 -8.10
C ASP A 703 3.65 -8.29 -8.37
N SER A 704 2.45 -8.75 -8.01
CA SER A 704 1.96 -10.12 -8.26
C SER A 704 1.34 -10.33 -9.65
N LEU A 705 1.31 -9.29 -10.50
CA LEU A 705 0.72 -9.38 -11.86
C LEU A 705 1.61 -10.04 -12.91
N ALA A 706 2.83 -10.39 -12.58
CA ALA A 706 3.83 -10.95 -13.49
C ALA A 706 3.70 -12.47 -13.64
N GLY A 707 2.56 -13.00 -14.09
CA GLY A 707 2.38 -14.42 -14.39
C GLY A 707 1.53 -14.59 -15.66
N GLU A 708 1.90 -15.49 -16.57
CA GLU A 708 1.13 -15.86 -17.73
C GLU A 708 -0.16 -16.59 -17.29
N THR A 709 -1.23 -15.83 -17.10
CA THR A 709 -2.55 -16.41 -16.84
C THR A 709 -3.53 -15.87 -17.88
N HIS A 710 -4.00 -16.70 -18.78
CA HIS A 710 -5.07 -16.35 -19.75
C HIS A 710 -6.39 -16.08 -19.02
N ALA A 711 -6.48 -14.96 -18.34
CA ALA A 711 -7.61 -14.58 -17.49
C ALA A 711 -7.83 -13.08 -17.50
N ILE A 712 -9.12 -12.65 -17.44
CA ILE A 712 -9.44 -11.22 -17.27
C ILE A 712 -8.93 -10.72 -15.92
N THR A 713 -8.60 -9.45 -15.86
CA THR A 713 -8.11 -8.84 -14.63
C THR A 713 -9.21 -8.04 -13.94
N MET A 714 -9.51 -8.40 -12.69
CA MET A 714 -10.47 -7.70 -11.83
C MET A 714 -9.74 -6.91 -10.75
N MET A 715 -10.08 -5.63 -10.55
CA MET A 715 -9.43 -4.80 -9.54
C MET A 715 -10.25 -3.56 -9.16
N THR A 716 -9.86 -2.92 -8.06
CA THR A 716 -10.37 -1.58 -7.75
C THR A 716 -9.78 -0.56 -8.73
N ILE A 717 -10.49 0.55 -8.95
CA ILE A 717 -9.99 1.63 -9.82
C ILE A 717 -8.67 2.20 -9.29
N HIS A 718 -8.46 2.25 -7.96
CA HIS A 718 -7.20 2.69 -7.37
C HIS A 718 -6.02 1.80 -7.77
N SER A 719 -6.23 0.48 -7.77
CA SER A 719 -5.21 -0.49 -8.19
C SER A 719 -4.93 -0.46 -9.70
N ALA A 720 -5.84 0.12 -10.50
CA ALA A 720 -5.67 0.25 -11.94
C ALA A 720 -4.74 1.42 -12.34
N LYS A 721 -4.37 2.30 -11.40
CA LYS A 721 -3.43 3.40 -11.68
C LYS A 721 -2.09 2.86 -12.16
N GLY A 722 -1.56 3.44 -13.25
CA GLY A 722 -0.33 2.97 -13.90
C GLY A 722 -0.53 1.88 -14.94
N LEU A 723 -1.64 1.13 -14.90
CA LEU A 723 -1.96 0.06 -15.87
C LEU A 723 -2.72 0.59 -17.09
N GLU A 724 -2.85 -0.25 -18.13
CA GLU A 724 -3.63 0.04 -19.34
C GLU A 724 -4.07 -1.26 -20.01
N PHE A 725 -5.29 -1.26 -20.55
CA PHE A 725 -5.90 -2.44 -21.18
C PHE A 725 -6.59 -2.06 -22.49
N PRO A 726 -6.58 -2.94 -23.52
CA PRO A 726 -7.33 -2.74 -24.74
C PRO A 726 -8.84 -2.56 -24.53
N ALA A 727 -9.43 -3.30 -23.59
CA ALA A 727 -10.85 -3.20 -23.23
C ALA A 727 -11.03 -3.09 -21.72
N VAL A 728 -11.83 -2.12 -21.28
CA VAL A 728 -12.08 -1.84 -19.85
C VAL A 728 -13.57 -1.78 -19.58
N PHE A 729 -14.00 -2.47 -18.54
CA PHE A 729 -15.33 -2.37 -17.95
C PHE A 729 -15.24 -1.65 -16.61
N VAL A 730 -16.13 -0.69 -16.34
CA VAL A 730 -16.27 -0.02 -15.06
C VAL A 730 -17.66 -0.29 -14.52
N ALA A 731 -17.73 -1.08 -13.46
CA ALA A 731 -19.00 -1.53 -12.87
C ALA A 731 -19.45 -0.63 -11.71
N GLY A 732 -20.77 -0.45 -11.58
CA GLY A 732 -21.39 0.25 -10.47
C GLY A 732 -21.29 1.78 -10.57
N MET A 733 -21.49 2.35 -11.77
CA MET A 733 -21.53 3.79 -12.03
C MET A 733 -22.84 4.41 -11.47
N GLU A 734 -22.96 4.45 -10.14
CA GLU A 734 -24.16 4.87 -9.40
C GLU A 734 -23.81 5.86 -8.30
N GLU A 735 -24.68 6.85 -8.04
CA GLU A 735 -24.53 7.75 -6.88
C GLU A 735 -24.48 6.96 -5.57
N GLY A 736 -23.57 7.32 -4.67
CA GLY A 736 -23.32 6.60 -3.42
C GLY A 736 -22.43 5.37 -3.55
N ILE A 737 -22.08 4.95 -4.79
CA ILE A 737 -21.11 3.89 -5.07
C ILE A 737 -19.92 4.46 -5.83
N PHE A 738 -20.16 5.10 -6.96
CA PHE A 738 -19.17 5.81 -7.73
C PHE A 738 -19.81 7.01 -8.45
N PRO A 739 -19.71 8.24 -7.85
CA PRO A 739 -18.92 8.62 -6.67
C PRO A 739 -19.42 8.05 -5.35
N HIS A 740 -18.47 7.75 -4.46
CA HIS A 740 -18.74 7.27 -3.10
C HIS A 740 -18.90 8.44 -2.12
N VAL A 741 -19.87 9.31 -2.40
CA VAL A 741 -20.21 10.46 -1.59
C VAL A 741 -21.60 10.24 -1.03
N HIS A 742 -21.74 10.27 0.30
CA HIS A 742 -23.04 10.12 0.95
C HIS A 742 -23.59 11.49 1.34
N ASP A 743 -24.71 11.86 0.76
CA ASP A 743 -25.54 13.01 1.16
C ASP A 743 -26.28 12.78 2.51
N PHE A 744 -25.55 12.45 3.59
CA PHE A 744 -26.15 12.45 4.92
C PHE A 744 -25.80 13.74 5.66
N GLY A 745 -26.62 14.79 5.45
CA GLY A 745 -26.71 15.94 6.36
C GLY A 745 -25.60 16.99 6.26
N GLY A 746 -25.46 17.69 5.13
CA GLY A 746 -25.06 19.09 5.11
C GLY A 746 -23.57 19.40 5.25
N SER A 747 -22.76 18.99 4.38
CA SER A 747 -21.75 19.69 3.59
C SER A 747 -21.03 18.66 2.74
N ASP A 748 -21.34 18.64 1.45
CA ASP A 748 -20.48 18.01 0.46
C ASP A 748 -19.12 18.67 0.62
N ASP A 749 -18.10 17.89 1.01
CA ASP A 749 -16.73 18.34 0.90
C ASP A 749 -16.40 18.38 -0.60
N PRO A 750 -16.30 19.56 -1.23
CA PRO A 750 -16.06 19.66 -2.67
C PRO A 750 -14.78 18.93 -3.09
N GLY A 751 -13.79 18.86 -2.19
CA GLY A 751 -12.53 18.19 -2.44
C GLY A 751 -12.69 16.68 -2.64
N LYS A 752 -13.58 16.04 -1.88
CA LYS A 752 -13.85 14.59 -2.02
C LYS A 752 -14.51 14.26 -3.36
N LEU A 753 -15.45 15.09 -3.80
CA LEU A 753 -16.09 14.89 -5.12
C LEU A 753 -15.10 15.11 -6.25
N GLU A 754 -14.20 16.08 -6.13
CA GLU A 754 -13.13 16.29 -7.10
C GLU A 754 -12.17 15.10 -7.16
N GLU A 755 -11.84 14.48 -6.02
CA GLU A 755 -11.02 13.26 -5.98
C GLU A 755 -11.73 12.07 -6.62
N GLU A 756 -13.03 11.84 -6.34
CA GLU A 756 -13.83 10.81 -7.01
C GLU A 756 -13.90 11.06 -8.54
N ARG A 757 -13.93 12.32 -8.98
CA ARG A 757 -13.89 12.66 -10.40
C ARG A 757 -12.52 12.38 -11.02
N ARG A 758 -11.41 12.63 -10.29
CA ARG A 758 -10.08 12.20 -10.73
C ARG A 758 -9.99 10.67 -10.82
N LEU A 759 -10.64 9.98 -9.90
CA LEU A 759 -10.73 8.51 -9.95
C LEU A 759 -11.50 8.04 -11.19
N ALA A 760 -12.60 8.73 -11.57
CA ALA A 760 -13.31 8.45 -12.83
C ALA A 760 -12.42 8.74 -14.05
N TYR A 761 -11.69 9.83 -14.06
CA TYR A 761 -10.69 10.14 -15.10
C TYR A 761 -9.63 9.03 -15.20
N VAL A 762 -9.13 8.53 -14.07
CA VAL A 762 -8.20 7.39 -14.06
C VAL A 762 -8.85 6.17 -14.69
N ALA A 763 -10.07 5.78 -14.27
CA ALA A 763 -10.76 4.62 -14.82
C ALA A 763 -10.94 4.69 -16.34
N ILE A 764 -11.41 5.84 -16.85
CA ILE A 764 -11.63 6.09 -18.28
C ILE A 764 -10.31 5.99 -19.05
N THR A 765 -9.24 6.63 -18.57
CA THR A 765 -7.94 6.70 -19.25
C THR A 765 -7.11 5.42 -19.18
N ARG A 766 -7.62 4.35 -18.49
CA ARG A 766 -7.01 3.01 -18.57
C ARG A 766 -7.37 2.26 -19.83
N ALA A 767 -8.49 2.65 -20.49
CA ALA A 767 -8.92 2.05 -21.73
C ALA A 767 -8.10 2.56 -22.93
N ARG A 768 -7.61 1.62 -23.75
CA ARG A 768 -6.89 1.94 -24.99
C ARG A 768 -7.86 2.05 -26.17
N LYS A 769 -8.77 1.10 -26.33
CA LYS A 769 -9.64 0.99 -27.52
C LYS A 769 -11.13 0.98 -27.18
N ARG A 770 -11.53 0.31 -26.10
CA ARG A 770 -12.94 0.10 -25.76
C ARG A 770 -13.20 0.35 -24.28
N LEU A 771 -14.27 1.10 -24.01
CA LEU A 771 -14.70 1.42 -22.66
C LEU A 771 -16.19 1.09 -22.49
N PHE A 772 -16.51 0.34 -21.45
CA PHE A 772 -17.83 -0.06 -21.04
C PHE A 772 -18.12 0.46 -19.63
N LEU A 773 -19.23 1.20 -19.47
CA LEU A 773 -19.65 1.77 -18.19
C LEU A 773 -20.98 1.18 -17.79
N THR A 774 -21.09 0.50 -16.63
CA THR A 774 -22.31 -0.19 -16.24
C THR A 774 -22.86 0.31 -14.91
N TYR A 775 -24.20 0.28 -14.78
CA TYR A 775 -24.92 0.65 -13.57
C TYR A 775 -26.22 -0.13 -13.43
N ALA A 776 -26.70 -0.37 -12.21
CA ALA A 776 -27.88 -1.12 -11.92
C ALA A 776 -29.02 -0.20 -11.43
N ALA A 777 -30.26 -0.45 -11.85
CA ALA A 777 -31.44 0.28 -11.35
C ALA A 777 -31.70 0.03 -9.86
N THR A 778 -31.39 -1.17 -9.38
CA THR A 778 -31.41 -1.55 -7.98
C THR A 778 -30.19 -2.36 -7.63
N ARG A 779 -29.64 -2.17 -6.43
CA ARG A 779 -28.47 -2.90 -5.96
C ARG A 779 -28.63 -3.33 -4.51
N ARG A 780 -28.26 -4.57 -4.23
CA ARG A 780 -28.25 -5.12 -2.87
C ARG A 780 -26.83 -5.03 -2.29
N THR A 781 -26.66 -4.16 -1.30
CA THR A 781 -25.37 -3.98 -0.63
C THR A 781 -25.56 -4.20 0.87
N TYR A 782 -24.72 -5.04 1.50
CA TYR A 782 -24.79 -5.38 2.94
C TYR A 782 -26.16 -5.82 3.44
N GLY A 783 -26.95 -6.52 2.59
CA GLY A 783 -28.27 -7.05 2.97
C GLY A 783 -29.44 -6.08 2.79
N SER A 784 -29.20 -4.82 2.44
CA SER A 784 -30.22 -3.84 2.07
C SER A 784 -30.23 -3.60 0.56
N THR A 785 -31.44 -3.42 0.00
CA THR A 785 -31.60 -3.07 -1.43
C THR A 785 -31.78 -1.55 -1.52
N SER A 786 -30.95 -0.92 -2.35
CA SER A 786 -31.02 0.49 -2.70
C SER A 786 -31.35 0.66 -4.18
N ALA A 787 -32.05 1.74 -4.52
CA ALA A 787 -32.22 2.20 -5.90
C ALA A 787 -31.45 3.51 -6.04
N ASN A 788 -30.23 3.43 -6.53
CA ASN A 788 -29.35 4.58 -6.67
C ASN A 788 -29.56 5.22 -8.04
N PRO A 789 -29.57 6.58 -8.14
CA PRO A 789 -29.48 7.24 -9.44
C PRO A 789 -28.19 6.85 -10.17
N ARG A 790 -28.18 6.92 -11.49
CA ARG A 790 -26.95 6.77 -12.26
C ARG A 790 -25.93 7.83 -11.86
N SER A 791 -24.66 7.47 -11.91
CA SER A 791 -23.53 8.35 -11.58
C SER A 791 -23.59 9.67 -12.36
N ARG A 792 -23.34 10.79 -11.68
CA ARG A 792 -23.22 12.11 -12.30
C ARG A 792 -22.13 12.16 -13.35
N PHE A 793 -21.09 11.34 -13.22
CA PHE A 793 -20.00 11.26 -14.18
C PHE A 793 -20.45 10.81 -15.58
N LEU A 794 -21.49 9.96 -15.67
CA LEU A 794 -22.10 9.59 -16.94
C LEU A 794 -22.82 10.76 -17.63
N ASN A 795 -23.30 11.74 -16.87
CA ASN A 795 -23.94 12.93 -17.39
C ASN A 795 -22.92 14.00 -17.82
N GLU A 796 -21.67 13.88 -17.36
CA GLU A 796 -20.57 14.78 -17.70
C GLU A 796 -19.89 14.38 -19.03
N ILE A 797 -20.17 13.18 -19.56
CA ILE A 797 -19.65 12.69 -20.85
C ILE A 797 -20.49 13.24 -21.99
N PRO A 798 -19.89 13.79 -23.08
CA PRO A 798 -20.62 14.25 -24.26
C PRO A 798 -21.44 13.14 -24.93
N PHE A 799 -22.64 13.43 -25.38
CA PHE A 799 -23.52 12.43 -25.99
C PHE A 799 -22.98 11.84 -27.30
N GLU A 800 -22.15 12.60 -28.01
CA GLU A 800 -21.45 12.12 -29.20
C GLU A 800 -20.46 11.00 -28.90
N ASP A 801 -19.96 10.90 -27.67
CA ASP A 801 -18.91 9.96 -27.28
C ASP A 801 -19.47 8.68 -26.65
N ILE A 802 -20.77 8.63 -26.28
CA ILE A 802 -21.36 7.55 -25.48
C ILE A 802 -22.68 7.05 -26.09
N GLU A 803 -22.90 5.73 -26.03
CA GLU A 803 -24.14 5.05 -26.43
C GLU A 803 -24.75 4.35 -25.23
N PHE A 804 -26.04 4.63 -24.97
CA PHE A 804 -26.77 4.02 -23.85
C PHE A 804 -27.59 2.82 -24.32
N SER A 805 -27.57 1.74 -23.53
CA SER A 805 -28.33 0.51 -23.77
C SER A 805 -28.91 -0.05 -22.47
N GLY A 806 -29.83 -1.03 -22.53
CA GLY A 806 -30.44 -1.69 -21.37
C GLY A 806 -31.84 -1.15 -21.00
N ILE A 807 -32.24 -1.35 -19.75
CA ILE A 807 -33.59 -1.00 -19.26
C ILE A 807 -33.70 0.53 -19.22
N GLY A 808 -34.61 1.10 -20.00
CA GLY A 808 -34.83 2.55 -20.04
C GLY A 808 -34.16 3.29 -21.19
N SER A 809 -33.40 2.62 -22.04
CA SER A 809 -32.82 3.22 -23.24
C SER A 809 -33.87 3.66 -24.31
N ALA A 810 -35.08 3.08 -24.27
CA ALA A 810 -36.15 3.37 -25.23
C ALA A 810 -36.78 4.81 -25.11
N GLY A 811 -36.36 5.60 -24.12
CA GLY A 811 -36.85 6.97 -23.90
C GLY A 811 -35.90 8.07 -24.39
N PHE A 812 -34.73 7.74 -24.93
CA PHE A 812 -33.70 8.74 -25.30
C PHE A 812 -33.62 9.08 -26.80
N GLU A 813 -34.36 8.36 -27.65
CA GLU A 813 -34.48 8.79 -29.05
C GLU A 813 -35.51 9.93 -29.16
N GLY A 814 -35.06 11.17 -29.13
CA GLY A 814 -35.80 12.32 -29.68
C GLY A 814 -36.44 13.29 -28.71
N THR A 815 -35.78 13.76 -27.68
CA THR A 815 -36.14 15.08 -27.10
C THR A 815 -34.97 16.03 -27.30
N GLY A 816 -35.12 16.87 -28.35
CA GLY A 816 -34.16 17.88 -28.72
C GLY A 816 -33.89 18.90 -27.62
N TRP A 817 -32.71 18.77 -27.06
CA TRP A 817 -32.07 19.81 -26.27
C TRP A 817 -31.10 20.67 -27.08
N GLU A 818 -31.09 20.53 -28.40
CA GLU A 818 -30.44 21.48 -29.30
C GLU A 818 -31.32 22.71 -29.50
N LYS A 819 -30.95 23.78 -28.91
CA LYS A 819 -31.23 25.21 -29.09
C LYS A 819 -31.75 25.88 -27.82
N ARG A 820 -30.83 26.17 -26.94
CA ARG A 820 -30.89 27.39 -26.12
C ARG A 820 -29.48 27.80 -25.72
N GLY A 821 -28.80 28.38 -26.69
CA GLY A 821 -27.68 29.26 -26.46
C GLY A 821 -28.18 30.54 -25.79
N ASP A 822 -27.36 31.08 -24.92
CA ASP A 822 -27.32 32.46 -24.42
C ASP A 822 -28.61 33.11 -23.97
N ARG A 823 -28.88 33.02 -22.65
CA ARG A 823 -29.46 34.14 -21.87
C ARG A 823 -29.08 33.98 -20.39
N HIS A 824 -28.29 34.92 -19.93
CA HIS A 824 -28.15 35.24 -18.49
C HIS A 824 -29.52 35.46 -17.90
N GLY A 825 -29.86 34.74 -16.81
CA GLY A 825 -31.11 34.92 -16.11
C GLY A 825 -31.17 34.07 -14.86
N THR A 826 -31.10 34.73 -13.76
CA THR A 826 -31.43 34.42 -12.36
C THR A 826 -32.23 33.14 -12.16
N PHE A 827 -31.68 32.18 -11.40
CA PHE A 827 -32.40 30.99 -10.96
C PHE A 827 -33.38 31.33 -9.87
N GLY A 828 -34.70 31.23 -10.20
CA GLY A 828 -35.80 31.17 -9.26
C GLY A 828 -36.19 29.70 -9.08
N SER A 829 -36.31 29.31 -7.83
CA SER A 829 -36.83 28.04 -7.36
C SER A 829 -38.22 27.74 -7.91
N GLY A 830 -38.43 26.61 -8.52
CA GLY A 830 -39.75 26.11 -8.87
C GLY A 830 -39.71 25.13 -10.03
N MET A 831 -39.58 23.85 -9.77
CA MET A 831 -40.07 22.83 -10.68
C MET A 831 -40.71 21.70 -9.90
N GLY A 832 -42.01 21.67 -9.97
CA GLY A 832 -42.86 20.62 -9.48
C GLY A 832 -42.73 19.34 -10.27
N SER A 833 -42.80 18.29 -9.57
CA SER A 833 -42.97 16.92 -10.02
C SER A 833 -44.32 16.77 -10.78
N ASP A 834 -44.25 16.46 -12.07
CA ASP A 834 -45.40 15.88 -12.77
C ASP A 834 -44.86 14.82 -13.76
N MET A 835 -44.68 13.61 -13.27
CA MET A 835 -44.73 12.37 -14.07
C MET A 835 -44.69 11.13 -13.21
N TYR A 836 -45.67 10.92 -12.34
CA TYR A 836 -46.17 9.60 -11.95
C TYR A 836 -47.53 9.78 -11.27
N GLY A 837 -48.56 9.41 -11.98
CA GLY A 837 -49.93 9.40 -11.46
C GLY A 837 -50.09 8.34 -10.37
N GLY A 838 -50.13 8.77 -9.13
CA GLY A 838 -50.50 7.96 -7.99
C GLY A 838 -51.08 8.87 -6.91
N LYS A 839 -52.39 8.83 -6.69
CA LYS A 839 -53.16 9.60 -5.71
C LYS A 839 -52.56 9.39 -4.30
N VAL A 840 -52.14 10.47 -3.66
CA VAL A 840 -51.91 10.48 -2.22
C VAL A 840 -52.90 11.49 -1.59
N PHE A 841 -53.69 11.00 -0.64
CA PHE A 841 -54.58 11.78 0.20
C PHE A 841 -53.78 12.64 1.18
N GLY A 842 -54.10 13.92 1.21
CA GLY A 842 -53.56 14.86 2.16
C GLY A 842 -54.24 14.77 3.51
N SER A 843 -53.54 15.14 4.58
CA SER A 843 -54.12 15.69 5.78
C SER A 843 -53.26 16.82 6.31
N HIS A 844 -53.92 17.97 6.44
CA HIS A 844 -53.42 19.17 7.12
C HIS A 844 -53.16 18.91 8.61
N THR A 845 -52.14 19.50 9.18
CA THR A 845 -52.31 20.29 10.40
C THR A 845 -51.11 21.24 10.63
N ARG A 846 -51.50 22.39 11.16
CA ARG A 846 -50.79 23.66 11.43
C ARG A 846 -49.66 23.57 12.45
N SER A 847 -48.71 24.40 12.15
CA SER A 847 -47.78 25.21 12.94
C SER A 847 -48.00 25.30 14.46
N THR A 848 -46.91 25.30 15.21
CA THR A 848 -46.49 26.44 16.05
C THR A 848 -45.06 26.21 16.56
N GLY A 849 -44.34 27.31 16.66
CA GLY A 849 -42.99 27.55 16.90
C GLY A 849 -42.39 27.16 18.27
N GLY A 850 -41.11 27.29 18.36
CA GLY A 850 -40.40 27.27 19.66
C GLY A 850 -38.90 26.97 19.43
N SER A 851 -38.14 28.01 19.50
CA SER A 851 -36.73 28.19 19.69
C SER A 851 -36.01 27.17 20.57
N GLY A 852 -34.74 26.85 20.24
CA GLY A 852 -33.80 26.44 21.29
C GLY A 852 -32.65 25.57 20.80
N SER A 853 -31.61 26.23 20.38
CA SER A 853 -30.16 26.06 20.56
C SER A 853 -29.53 24.70 20.88
N ARG A 854 -28.40 24.52 20.18
CA ARG A 854 -27.17 23.78 20.54
C ARG A 854 -27.25 22.28 20.42
N GLY A 855 -26.42 21.65 19.60
CA GLY A 855 -25.00 21.63 19.52
C GLY A 855 -24.57 20.20 19.24
N GLY A 856 -23.60 19.98 18.50
CA GLY A 856 -22.85 18.74 18.54
C GLY A 856 -22.95 17.85 17.29
N SER A 857 -22.15 18.21 16.34
CA SER A 857 -21.64 17.31 15.30
C SER A 857 -20.89 16.13 15.89
N SER A 858 -21.14 14.94 15.44
CA SER A 858 -20.08 13.94 15.38
C SER A 858 -20.24 13.11 14.12
N PHE A 859 -19.31 13.33 13.25
CA PHE A 859 -18.87 12.38 12.24
C PHE A 859 -18.27 11.20 12.97
N ASP A 860 -18.84 10.03 12.84
CA ASP A 860 -18.17 8.74 12.93
C ASP A 860 -19.23 7.65 12.98
N ASP A 861 -19.43 6.98 11.85
CA ASP A 861 -19.87 5.58 11.81
C ASP A 861 -19.81 5.07 10.37
N PHE A 862 -18.62 4.71 9.94
CA PHE A 862 -18.50 3.93 8.71
C PHE A 862 -17.33 2.94 8.75
N PHE A 863 -17.32 2.10 9.80
CA PHE A 863 -16.63 0.79 9.70
C PHE A 863 -17.03 -0.10 10.88
N GLY A 864 -17.84 -1.09 10.59
CA GLY A 864 -17.80 -2.36 11.29
C GLY A 864 -18.72 -2.54 12.47
N GLY A 865 -19.57 -3.50 12.37
CA GLY A 865 -20.09 -4.20 13.53
C GLY A 865 -21.58 -4.11 13.75
N SER A 866 -22.26 -5.11 13.27
CA SER A 866 -23.60 -5.52 13.67
C SER A 866 -23.82 -5.45 15.17
N THR A 867 -24.82 -4.75 15.62
CA THR A 867 -25.57 -5.14 16.81
C THR A 867 -27.00 -4.64 16.75
N TYR A 868 -27.90 -5.55 17.06
CA TYR A 868 -29.33 -5.47 17.25
C TYR A 868 -29.79 -4.38 18.24
N GLY A 869 -30.98 -3.85 17.99
CA GLY A 869 -31.76 -3.09 18.95
C GLY A 869 -33.14 -2.73 18.42
N THR A 870 -34.09 -3.57 18.72
CA THR A 870 -35.51 -3.47 19.03
C THR A 870 -36.12 -2.06 19.04
N GLU A 871 -37.33 -1.90 18.43
CA GLU A 871 -38.62 -1.70 19.06
C GLU A 871 -39.74 -1.52 18.05
N ARG A 872 -40.75 -2.41 18.16
CA ARG A 872 -42.17 -2.28 18.44
C ARG A 872 -43.03 -1.29 17.61
N HIS A 873 -44.09 -1.70 16.93
CA HIS A 873 -45.42 -2.08 17.36
C HIS A 873 -46.37 -2.40 16.23
N ARG A 874 -47.18 -3.48 16.45
CA ARG A 874 -48.59 -3.72 16.16
C ARG A 874 -49.15 -3.33 14.79
N GLY A 875 -49.88 -4.12 14.10
CA GLY A 875 -50.80 -5.20 14.44
C GLY A 875 -51.76 -5.41 13.29
N VAL A 876 -52.32 -6.59 13.23
CA VAL A 876 -53.66 -6.93 12.68
C VAL A 876 -53.71 -7.43 11.24
N SER A 877 -53.91 -8.75 11.14
CA SER A 877 -54.54 -9.49 10.03
C SER A 877 -56.06 -9.09 9.87
N PRO A 878 -56.87 -9.57 8.93
CA PRO A 878 -56.91 -10.93 8.40
C PRO A 878 -57.34 -11.10 6.93
N ASP A 879 -57.22 -12.33 6.49
CA ASP A 879 -58.20 -13.15 5.77
C ASP A 879 -58.25 -13.25 4.23
N ALA A 880 -58.18 -14.46 3.82
CA ALA A 880 -58.99 -15.22 2.88
C ALA A 880 -58.58 -15.27 1.41
N GLY A 881 -58.41 -16.51 0.93
CA GLY A 881 -58.63 -16.85 -0.46
C GLY A 881 -57.91 -18.09 -0.97
N ARG A 882 -58.38 -19.27 -0.59
CA ARG A 882 -58.14 -20.54 -1.27
C ARG A 882 -58.35 -20.45 -2.79
N VAL A 883 -57.55 -21.19 -3.60
CA VAL A 883 -58.06 -22.17 -4.53
C VAL A 883 -56.97 -23.20 -4.84
N ALA A 884 -57.35 -24.48 -4.77
CA ALA A 884 -56.57 -25.65 -5.12
C ALA A 884 -56.79 -26.05 -6.58
N SER A 885 -55.78 -26.76 -7.19
CA SER A 885 -56.03 -27.86 -8.11
C SER A 885 -54.71 -28.64 -8.33
N THR A 886 -54.60 -29.76 -7.81
CA THR A 886 -54.53 -31.18 -8.23
C THR A 886 -54.10 -31.52 -9.66
N PHE A 887 -53.25 -32.50 -9.70
CA PHE A 887 -52.93 -33.66 -10.59
C PHE A 887 -51.43 -33.71 -10.83
N GLY A 888 -50.69 -34.81 -10.70
CA GLY A 888 -50.99 -36.21 -10.55
C GLY A 888 -49.89 -37.00 -11.22
N SER A 889 -49.27 -37.92 -10.46
CA SER A 889 -48.70 -39.22 -10.84
C SER A 889 -47.51 -39.35 -11.79
N GLY A 890 -46.53 -40.17 -11.36
CA GLY A 890 -45.71 -41.01 -12.22
C GLY A 890 -44.23 -41.15 -11.86
N ALA A 891 -43.88 -42.10 -11.00
CA ALA A 891 -42.52 -42.63 -10.93
C ALA A 891 -42.29 -43.67 -12.06
N PRO A 892 -41.04 -43.98 -12.48
CA PRO A 892 -40.22 -44.92 -11.72
C PRO A 892 -38.67 -44.70 -11.75
N ARG A 893 -38.05 -45.23 -10.70
CA ARG A 893 -36.66 -45.70 -10.47
C ARG A 893 -35.70 -45.80 -11.64
N ALA A 894 -34.50 -45.25 -11.49
CA ALA A 894 -33.22 -45.94 -11.80
C ALA A 894 -32.01 -45.25 -11.14
N LYS A 895 -31.29 -46.06 -10.40
CA LYS A 895 -29.86 -46.19 -10.04
C LYS A 895 -28.90 -44.99 -10.12
N LYS A 896 -28.20 -44.80 -8.95
CA LYS A 896 -26.97 -44.04 -8.69
C LYS A 896 -25.83 -44.37 -9.65
N PRO A 897 -24.91 -43.41 -9.86
CA PRO A 897 -23.58 -43.56 -9.22
C PRO A 897 -23.13 -42.37 -8.43
N SER A 898 -22.22 -42.66 -7.51
CA SER A 898 -21.57 -41.83 -6.51
C SER A 898 -20.63 -40.81 -7.13
N SER A 899 -20.69 -39.55 -6.67
CA SER A 899 -19.54 -38.63 -6.68
C SER A 899 -19.51 -37.86 -5.36
N LYS A 900 -18.39 -37.91 -4.73
CA LYS A 900 -18.09 -37.28 -3.44
C LYS A 900 -18.09 -35.75 -3.62
N VAL A 901 -18.92 -35.06 -2.87
CA VAL A 901 -18.90 -33.61 -2.70
C VAL A 901 -18.37 -33.37 -1.31
N SER A 902 -17.41 -32.46 -1.22
CA SER A 902 -16.73 -32.01 0.01
C SER A 902 -17.70 -31.37 1.00
N PRO A 903 -17.48 -31.48 2.30
CA PRO A 903 -18.45 -31.10 3.32
C PRO A 903 -18.43 -29.59 3.59
N THR A 904 -19.52 -28.96 3.28
CA THR A 904 -20.01 -27.77 3.98
C THR A 904 -20.07 -28.09 5.48
N VAL A 905 -19.61 -27.18 6.33
CA VAL A 905 -19.72 -27.30 7.78
C VAL A 905 -21.19 -27.49 8.14
N GLU A 906 -21.64 -28.74 8.24
CA GLU A 906 -22.93 -29.10 8.81
C GLU A 906 -22.87 -28.79 10.32
N ARG A 907 -23.53 -27.70 10.74
CA ARG A 907 -23.95 -27.56 12.15
C ARG A 907 -24.82 -28.78 12.45
N LYS A 908 -24.33 -29.69 13.28
CA LYS A 908 -25.06 -30.86 13.74
C LYS A 908 -26.37 -30.40 14.37
N VAL A 909 -27.48 -30.68 13.70
CA VAL A 909 -28.82 -30.54 14.24
C VAL A 909 -28.99 -31.58 15.34
N ASP A 910 -29.23 -31.14 16.56
CA ASP A 910 -29.52 -32.06 17.65
C ASP A 910 -30.94 -32.60 17.51
N ARG A 911 -31.05 -33.79 16.93
CA ARG A 911 -32.34 -34.44 16.64
C ARG A 911 -33.22 -34.65 17.86
N ALA A 912 -32.65 -34.66 19.07
CA ALA A 912 -33.37 -34.80 20.31
C ALA A 912 -34.17 -33.54 20.65
N SER A 913 -33.65 -32.36 20.40
CA SER A 913 -34.34 -31.08 20.65
C SER A 913 -35.32 -30.70 19.55
N ALA A 914 -35.11 -31.20 18.33
CA ALA A 914 -35.98 -30.88 17.17
C ALA A 914 -37.35 -31.57 17.22
N SER A 915 -37.49 -32.68 17.94
CA SER A 915 -38.70 -33.47 18.08
C SER A 915 -39.48 -33.21 19.36
N GLN A 916 -38.98 -32.33 20.25
CA GLN A 916 -39.62 -32.00 21.53
C GLN A 916 -40.41 -30.70 21.42
N ASP A 917 -41.66 -30.70 21.92
CA ASP A 917 -42.42 -29.47 22.08
C ASP A 917 -42.14 -28.88 23.45
N PHE A 918 -41.76 -27.61 23.47
CA PHE A 918 -41.47 -26.83 24.65
C PHE A 918 -42.59 -25.82 24.93
N ALA A 919 -42.96 -25.68 26.21
CA ALA A 919 -43.90 -24.72 26.70
C ALA A 919 -43.28 -23.83 27.77
N ALA A 920 -43.83 -22.64 27.99
CA ALA A 920 -43.40 -21.80 29.11
C ALA A 920 -43.70 -22.52 30.44
N GLY A 921 -42.68 -22.59 31.30
CA GLY A 921 -42.73 -23.34 32.58
C GLY A 921 -42.01 -24.70 32.50
N ASP A 922 -41.67 -25.23 31.33
CA ASP A 922 -40.93 -26.50 31.20
C ASP A 922 -39.52 -26.37 31.79
N THR A 923 -39.10 -27.45 32.49
CA THR A 923 -37.72 -27.56 32.94
C THR A 923 -36.86 -28.25 31.89
N VAL A 924 -35.75 -27.63 31.52
CA VAL A 924 -34.86 -28.13 30.49
C VAL A 924 -33.43 -28.26 31.00
N SER A 925 -32.67 -29.19 30.43
CA SER A 925 -31.24 -29.35 30.66
C SER A 925 -30.44 -28.99 29.42
N HIS A 926 -29.42 -28.16 29.59
CA HIS A 926 -28.46 -27.80 28.58
C HIS A 926 -27.07 -28.27 28.97
N LYS A 927 -26.36 -28.90 28.04
CA LYS A 927 -25.05 -29.55 28.31
C LYS A 927 -23.98 -28.59 28.90
N THR A 928 -24.05 -27.29 28.55
CA THR A 928 -23.08 -26.27 28.99
C THR A 928 -23.61 -25.41 30.12
N PHE A 929 -24.90 -25.07 30.14
CA PHE A 929 -25.51 -24.09 31.04
C PHE A 929 -26.26 -24.76 32.26
N GLY A 930 -26.43 -26.07 32.22
CA GLY A 930 -27.12 -26.83 33.29
C GLY A 930 -28.65 -26.79 33.14
N THR A 931 -29.37 -26.95 34.28
CA THR A 931 -30.84 -26.89 34.32
C THR A 931 -31.36 -25.45 34.26
N GLY A 932 -32.50 -25.30 33.60
CA GLY A 932 -33.15 -23.98 33.45
C GLY A 932 -34.62 -24.16 33.15
N THR A 933 -35.42 -23.09 33.35
CA THR A 933 -36.85 -23.03 33.09
C THR A 933 -37.14 -22.23 31.82
N VAL A 934 -37.97 -22.73 30.94
CA VAL A 934 -38.43 -22.06 29.74
C VAL A 934 -39.35 -20.90 30.12
N ILE A 935 -38.97 -19.66 29.80
CA ILE A 935 -39.76 -18.45 30.07
C ILE A 935 -40.74 -18.20 28.95
N SER A 936 -40.28 -18.36 27.70
CA SER A 936 -41.15 -18.09 26.53
C SER A 936 -40.71 -18.95 25.34
N VAL A 937 -41.67 -19.27 24.45
CA VAL A 937 -41.46 -19.99 23.19
C VAL A 937 -42.09 -19.13 22.07
N ALA A 938 -41.32 -18.80 21.07
CA ALA A 938 -41.73 -18.04 19.88
C ALA A 938 -41.22 -18.74 18.59
N GLY A 939 -42.09 -19.58 18.00
CA GLY A 939 -41.72 -20.44 16.89
C GLY A 939 -40.57 -21.39 17.26
N ASP A 940 -39.47 -21.35 16.50
CA ASP A 940 -38.28 -22.17 16.80
C ASP A 940 -37.32 -21.57 17.86
N MET A 941 -37.66 -20.41 18.43
CA MET A 941 -36.87 -19.77 19.49
C MET A 941 -37.46 -20.05 20.86
N ILE A 942 -36.61 -20.51 21.78
CA ILE A 942 -36.95 -20.81 23.17
C ILE A 942 -36.09 -19.92 24.05
N GLU A 943 -36.72 -19.24 25.00
CA GLU A 943 -36.04 -18.40 25.99
C GLU A 943 -36.00 -19.15 27.33
N VAL A 944 -34.78 -19.45 27.81
CA VAL A 944 -34.55 -20.29 28.98
C VAL A 944 -33.75 -19.49 30.03
N GLN A 945 -34.25 -19.49 31.26
CA GLN A 945 -33.55 -18.94 32.43
C GLN A 945 -32.83 -20.10 33.15
N PHE A 946 -31.48 -20.03 33.16
CA PHE A 946 -30.66 -21.08 33.75
C PHE A 946 -30.38 -20.84 35.26
N GLU A 947 -30.68 -21.83 36.10
CA GLU A 947 -30.55 -21.72 37.53
C GLU A 947 -29.11 -21.50 37.99
N LYS A 948 -28.14 -22.14 37.33
CA LYS A 948 -26.70 -22.11 37.73
C LYS A 948 -26.04 -20.74 37.46
N THR A 949 -26.55 -19.97 36.51
CA THR A 949 -25.95 -18.68 36.08
C THR A 949 -26.87 -17.48 36.31
N GLY A 950 -28.16 -17.72 36.63
CA GLY A 950 -29.17 -16.67 36.72
C GLY A 950 -29.46 -15.95 35.39
N GLN A 951 -28.82 -16.38 34.30
CA GLN A 951 -28.92 -15.72 32.97
C GLN A 951 -30.05 -16.30 32.14
N THR A 952 -30.76 -15.44 31.44
CA THR A 952 -31.71 -15.83 30.42
C THR A 952 -31.02 -15.88 29.04
N LYS A 953 -31.19 -17.00 28.30
CA LYS A 953 -30.62 -17.25 26.99
C LYS A 953 -31.70 -17.60 25.98
N LYS A 954 -31.63 -17.02 24.78
CA LYS A 954 -32.45 -17.40 23.62
C LYS A 954 -31.75 -18.52 22.86
N LEU A 955 -32.40 -19.66 22.74
CA LEU A 955 -31.89 -20.86 22.12
C LEU A 955 -32.80 -21.26 20.95
N MET A 956 -32.23 -21.79 19.87
CA MET A 956 -32.99 -22.24 18.71
C MET A 956 -33.27 -23.76 18.80
N LYS A 957 -34.56 -24.14 18.70
CA LYS A 957 -35.02 -25.52 18.69
C LYS A 957 -34.32 -26.27 17.52
N GLY A 958 -33.80 -27.46 17.78
CA GLY A 958 -33.09 -28.26 16.79
C GLY A 958 -31.61 -27.94 16.61
N PHE A 959 -31.11 -26.83 17.14
CA PHE A 959 -29.68 -26.45 17.08
C PHE A 959 -29.02 -26.37 18.44
N ALA A 960 -29.79 -26.09 19.50
CA ALA A 960 -29.28 -26.10 20.85
C ALA A 960 -29.38 -27.49 21.48
N PRO A 961 -28.36 -27.99 22.19
CA PRO A 961 -28.38 -29.29 22.86
C PRO A 961 -29.18 -29.21 24.17
N ILE A 962 -30.49 -29.03 24.07
CA ILE A 962 -31.43 -28.93 25.16
C ILE A 962 -32.33 -30.16 25.18
N VAL A 963 -32.60 -30.66 26.39
CA VAL A 963 -33.49 -31.79 26.64
C VAL A 963 -34.51 -31.36 27.66
N LYS A 964 -35.79 -31.62 27.41
CA LYS A 964 -36.89 -31.39 28.36
C LYS A 964 -36.82 -32.43 29.47
N LEU A 965 -36.88 -31.97 30.70
CA LEU A 965 -36.85 -32.82 31.90
C LEU A 965 -38.23 -33.02 32.49
N SER A 966 -39.12 -32.03 32.41
CA SER A 966 -40.50 -32.07 32.85
C SER A 966 -41.30 -30.97 32.21
#